data_42e3c8c591bd0a93e1275ed608585cc5
#
_entry.id   42e3c8c591bd0a93e1275ed608585cc5
#
_cell.length_a   1.000
_cell.length_b   1.000
_cell.length_c   1.000
_cell.angle_alpha   90.00
_cell.angle_beta   90.00
_cell.angle_gamma   90.00
#
_symmetry.space_group_name_H-M   'P 1'
#
loop_
_entity.id
_entity.type
_entity.pdbx_description
1 polymer ?
#
loop_
_entity_poly.entity_id
_entity_poly.type
_entity_poly.pdbx_seq_one_letter_code
_entity_poly.pdbx_strand_id
1 'polypeptide(L)'
;MRSREAEFERKLAQTGLWQLPDLLQTLPDETARLACLCYAASPAGDWLDTPPEVFFSCAAHARYLRENASWTRALPEPLFLAYVLHPRVNNEALCDCRPVFYAALAERLRGLPEEAAVLEINRWCAEHVVYQPTDERTRSALAVLRAGFGRCGEESMFAVNVLRACGFAARQVYVPRWAHCDDNHAWVEVRCGGAWHFLGACEPEAVLDRGWFNSAAGRAVLVHSRCFGEPEPDAEVIGREGDVVYCNETARYADVRRLTVRVTDENGAPAAGANVDFCVLNSCEWYPAATVQTDASGMAALTCGLGSLRLLARRDGLCCEAFVSPEETGPVVLTLGKRAPAPDRWEPIELTAPRGGAVRGAVPTEAQRDLQERWLRQAHEAWTQRREARLDEADAQGLPPEETALLRAGAGHAAQLAAFLREEPEAMPLLRTLLPKDLLDIAPDVLRDTWAHTPRPDGVPEGIWEAFVLCPRVGYEQLLPQRRELTTYFSEERSAVFRRDPAALWAWLTEAIAPSVLSPSPLAALTLRQASPEAKRVLFAALCRALGVPARLAPEDGAAEYWHNGVWKRTEGRDTRGTVVLICPAGEKWVCGVDFSLSALTPDGARLLWPSADGLTFSAAPGEYCLLTTNRLPNGDQRVLRLHFSLAAGERRTIRLERAHAALSEMLGSHAMEDFFSARTMAGEPVSGAAFTARGGLLAWLAPGQEPTEHLLRELLDEDLQGVPLTLLVPDAGSLRNETMRRFCEKNPDVPVLLDGDARTAETAARQTFAEAGKLPLLVVLRGPLTAAYAVSGYHVGSAALALRVWQAMRP
;
A
#
# COMPACT_ATOMS: atom_id res chain seq x y z
N MET A 1 -9.45 -30.25 -13.40
CA MET A 1 -10.22 -29.79 -14.57
C MET A 1 -11.72 -29.71 -14.28
N ARG A 2 -12.44 -30.79 -13.91
CA ARG A 2 -13.91 -30.74 -13.67
C ARG A 2 -14.37 -29.66 -12.67
N SER A 3 -13.59 -29.36 -11.64
CA SER A 3 -13.93 -28.30 -10.69
C SER A 3 -13.79 -26.89 -11.28
N ARG A 4 -12.88 -26.68 -12.25
CA ARG A 4 -12.66 -25.40 -12.93
C ARG A 4 -13.71 -25.10 -14.00
N GLU A 5 -14.16 -26.12 -14.73
CA GLU A 5 -15.28 -26.01 -15.65
C GLU A 5 -16.57 -25.64 -14.91
N ALA A 6 -16.85 -26.29 -13.78
CA ALA A 6 -17.98 -25.94 -12.92
C ALA A 6 -17.91 -24.52 -12.37
N GLU A 7 -16.70 -24.05 -12.03
CA GLU A 7 -16.49 -22.68 -11.55
C GLU A 7 -16.70 -21.65 -12.67
N PHE A 8 -16.23 -21.93 -13.90
CA PHE A 8 -16.50 -21.09 -15.06
C PHE A 8 -18.01 -20.97 -15.32
N GLU A 9 -18.73 -22.09 -15.36
CA GLU A 9 -20.19 -22.09 -15.56
C GLU A 9 -20.94 -21.35 -14.45
N ARG A 10 -20.52 -21.51 -13.21
CA ARG A 10 -21.08 -20.76 -12.07
C ARG A 10 -20.93 -19.25 -12.25
N LYS A 11 -19.73 -18.79 -12.61
CA LYS A 11 -19.44 -17.36 -12.80
C LYS A 11 -20.11 -16.81 -14.06
N LEU A 12 -20.20 -17.59 -15.12
CA LEU A 12 -20.95 -17.24 -16.34
C LEU A 12 -22.43 -16.95 -16.00
N ALA A 13 -23.06 -17.82 -15.21
CA ALA A 13 -24.40 -17.60 -14.73
C ALA A 13 -24.53 -16.37 -13.81
N GLN A 14 -23.53 -16.12 -12.98
CA GLN A 14 -23.52 -14.98 -12.07
C GLN A 14 -23.33 -13.65 -12.79
N THR A 15 -22.49 -13.59 -13.81
CA THR A 15 -22.17 -12.36 -14.58
C THR A 15 -23.14 -12.09 -15.71
N GLY A 16 -23.85 -13.11 -16.21
CA GLY A 16 -24.76 -12.99 -17.35
C GLY A 16 -24.07 -12.78 -18.72
N LEU A 17 -22.76 -13.05 -18.82
CA LEU A 17 -21.97 -12.85 -20.04
C LEU A 17 -22.17 -14.03 -21.02
N TRP A 18 -23.41 -14.31 -21.40
CA TRP A 18 -23.80 -15.48 -22.19
C TRP A 18 -23.13 -15.57 -23.58
N GLN A 19 -22.63 -14.46 -24.13
CA GLN A 19 -21.88 -14.44 -25.38
C GLN A 19 -20.43 -14.90 -25.24
N LEU A 20 -19.90 -15.00 -24.02
CA LEU A 20 -18.48 -15.33 -23.77
C LEU A 20 -18.08 -16.72 -24.32
N PRO A 21 -18.90 -17.79 -24.19
CA PRO A 21 -18.60 -19.07 -24.80
C PRO A 21 -18.45 -19.01 -26.33
N ASP A 22 -19.29 -18.23 -27.03
CA ASP A 22 -19.20 -18.06 -28.48
C ASP A 22 -17.91 -17.32 -28.87
N LEU A 23 -17.53 -16.31 -28.13
CA LEU A 23 -16.27 -15.61 -28.33
C LEU A 23 -15.06 -16.54 -28.11
N LEU A 24 -15.08 -17.37 -27.08
CA LEU A 24 -14.02 -18.35 -26.82
C LEU A 24 -13.88 -19.37 -27.94
N GLN A 25 -14.96 -19.79 -28.60
CA GLN A 25 -14.91 -20.69 -29.75
C GLN A 25 -14.22 -20.08 -30.99
N THR A 26 -14.06 -18.79 -31.07
CA THR A 26 -13.30 -18.12 -32.15
C THR A 26 -11.78 -18.23 -31.97
N LEU A 27 -11.32 -18.66 -30.82
CA LEU A 27 -9.90 -18.80 -30.49
C LEU A 27 -9.37 -20.20 -30.83
N PRO A 28 -8.09 -20.40 -31.09
CA PRO A 28 -7.47 -21.72 -31.16
C PRO A 28 -7.74 -22.51 -29.86
N ASP A 29 -8.01 -23.82 -29.96
CA ASP A 29 -8.46 -24.70 -28.87
C ASP A 29 -7.67 -24.53 -27.56
N GLU A 30 -6.32 -24.53 -27.64
CA GLU A 30 -5.48 -24.37 -26.45
C GLU A 30 -5.54 -22.96 -25.88
N THR A 31 -5.68 -21.93 -26.69
CA THR A 31 -5.88 -20.54 -26.23
C THR A 31 -7.22 -20.39 -25.55
N ALA A 32 -8.28 -20.96 -26.12
CA ALA A 32 -9.62 -21.01 -25.52
C ALA A 32 -9.61 -21.71 -24.15
N ARG A 33 -8.93 -22.87 -24.07
CA ARG A 33 -8.75 -23.61 -22.81
C ARG A 33 -8.05 -22.75 -21.74
N LEU A 34 -6.96 -22.09 -22.09
CA LEU A 34 -6.21 -21.22 -21.17
C LEU A 34 -7.04 -20.00 -20.75
N ALA A 35 -7.80 -19.39 -21.68
CA ALA A 35 -8.69 -18.28 -21.35
C ALA A 35 -9.80 -18.71 -20.38
N CYS A 36 -10.44 -19.87 -20.60
CA CYS A 36 -11.42 -20.43 -19.66
C CYS A 36 -10.83 -20.62 -18.24
N LEU A 37 -9.58 -21.11 -18.14
CA LEU A 37 -8.89 -21.27 -16.86
C LEU A 37 -8.60 -19.93 -16.19
N CYS A 38 -8.23 -18.89 -16.94
CA CYS A 38 -8.09 -17.53 -16.43
C CYS A 38 -9.41 -17.02 -15.84
N TYR A 39 -10.50 -17.12 -16.62
CA TYR A 39 -11.81 -16.70 -16.16
C TYR A 39 -12.25 -17.46 -14.90
N ALA A 40 -12.12 -18.78 -14.88
CA ALA A 40 -12.47 -19.58 -13.72
C ALA A 40 -11.70 -19.19 -12.45
N ALA A 41 -10.46 -18.74 -12.59
CA ALA A 41 -9.61 -18.32 -11.46
C ALA A 41 -9.77 -16.84 -11.07
N SER A 42 -10.36 -16.01 -11.93
CA SER A 42 -10.52 -14.57 -11.70
C SER A 42 -11.77 -14.24 -10.88
N PRO A 43 -11.75 -13.21 -10.01
CA PRO A 43 -12.95 -12.68 -9.38
C PRO A 43 -14.05 -12.34 -10.40
N ALA A 44 -15.31 -12.57 -10.04
CA ALA A 44 -16.43 -12.30 -10.95
C ALA A 44 -16.55 -10.83 -11.38
N GLY A 45 -16.07 -9.89 -10.55
CA GLY A 45 -15.97 -8.47 -10.90
C GLY A 45 -15.06 -8.23 -12.11
N ASP A 46 -13.94 -8.94 -12.20
CA ASP A 46 -12.99 -8.81 -13.33
C ASP A 46 -13.62 -9.19 -14.68
N TRP A 47 -14.57 -10.11 -14.68
CA TRP A 47 -15.30 -10.51 -15.89
C TRP A 47 -16.13 -9.36 -16.48
N LEU A 48 -16.64 -8.48 -15.62
CA LEU A 48 -17.49 -7.35 -16.00
C LEU A 48 -16.68 -6.07 -16.20
N ASP A 49 -15.62 -5.91 -15.43
CA ASP A 49 -14.83 -4.67 -15.40
C ASP A 49 -13.66 -4.68 -16.41
N THR A 50 -13.40 -5.83 -17.06
CA THR A 50 -12.28 -6.01 -17.98
C THR A 50 -12.74 -6.49 -19.35
N PRO A 51 -12.31 -5.85 -20.46
CA PRO A 51 -12.63 -6.32 -21.80
C PRO A 51 -12.13 -7.77 -22.04
N PRO A 52 -12.91 -8.65 -22.72
CA PRO A 52 -12.52 -10.04 -22.96
C PRO A 52 -11.17 -10.21 -23.67
N GLU A 53 -10.81 -9.25 -24.51
CA GLU A 53 -9.56 -9.23 -25.27
C GLU A 53 -8.33 -9.28 -24.38
N VAL A 54 -8.39 -8.73 -23.15
CA VAL A 54 -7.29 -8.80 -22.18
C VAL A 54 -7.03 -10.23 -21.75
N PHE A 55 -8.08 -10.99 -21.45
CA PHE A 55 -7.97 -12.41 -21.10
C PHE A 55 -7.51 -13.26 -22.28
N PHE A 56 -8.02 -12.98 -23.49
CA PHE A 56 -7.66 -13.70 -24.71
C PHE A 56 -6.20 -13.44 -25.08
N SER A 57 -5.75 -12.20 -25.01
CA SER A 57 -4.36 -11.83 -25.25
C SER A 57 -3.42 -12.48 -24.24
N CYS A 58 -3.75 -12.46 -22.95
CA CYS A 58 -2.97 -13.15 -21.92
C CYS A 58 -2.86 -14.65 -22.19
N ALA A 59 -3.95 -15.31 -22.58
CA ALA A 59 -3.96 -16.73 -22.89
C ALA A 59 -3.12 -17.06 -24.13
N ALA A 60 -3.27 -16.28 -25.21
CA ALA A 60 -2.50 -16.44 -26.43
C ALA A 60 -1.01 -16.22 -26.19
N HIS A 61 -0.65 -15.18 -25.43
CA HIS A 61 0.72 -14.87 -25.08
C HIS A 61 1.34 -15.94 -24.18
N ALA A 62 0.63 -16.42 -23.16
CA ALA A 62 1.10 -17.49 -22.28
C ALA A 62 1.35 -18.81 -23.07
N ARG A 63 0.44 -19.14 -24.00
CA ARG A 63 0.65 -20.26 -24.93
C ARG A 63 1.93 -20.09 -25.75
N TYR A 64 2.11 -18.94 -26.38
CA TYR A 64 3.32 -18.61 -27.13
C TYR A 64 4.59 -18.81 -26.29
N LEU A 65 4.61 -18.30 -25.04
CA LEU A 65 5.74 -18.48 -24.14
C LEU A 65 5.98 -19.94 -23.76
N ARG A 66 4.92 -20.72 -23.55
CA ARG A 66 5.04 -22.15 -23.27
C ARG A 66 5.70 -22.93 -24.42
N GLU A 67 5.47 -22.49 -25.64
CA GLU A 67 6.06 -23.10 -26.85
C GLU A 67 7.49 -22.62 -27.10
N ASN A 68 7.83 -21.36 -26.79
CA ASN A 68 9.03 -20.71 -27.28
C ASN A 68 10.10 -20.36 -26.22
N ALA A 69 9.73 -20.20 -24.93
CA ALA A 69 10.66 -19.91 -23.86
C ALA A 69 11.04 -21.18 -23.06
N SER A 70 12.33 -21.48 -22.93
CA SER A 70 12.82 -22.69 -22.26
C SER A 70 12.41 -22.75 -20.79
N TRP A 71 12.52 -21.63 -20.05
CA TRP A 71 12.14 -21.52 -18.66
C TRP A 71 10.63 -21.66 -18.43
N THR A 72 9.79 -21.15 -19.35
CA THR A 72 8.33 -21.33 -19.25
C THR A 72 7.92 -22.78 -19.54
N ARG A 73 8.59 -23.42 -20.51
CA ARG A 73 8.35 -24.83 -20.88
C ARG A 73 8.65 -25.79 -19.74
N ALA A 74 9.66 -25.47 -18.91
CA ALA A 74 10.09 -26.27 -17.79
C ALA A 74 9.15 -26.15 -16.55
N LEU A 75 8.24 -25.17 -16.52
CA LEU A 75 7.37 -24.94 -15.37
C LEU A 75 6.32 -26.05 -15.21
N PRO A 76 6.08 -26.52 -13.96
CA PRO A 76 4.90 -27.32 -13.64
C PRO A 76 3.60 -26.56 -14.00
N GLU A 77 2.58 -27.30 -14.44
CA GLU A 77 1.30 -26.72 -14.87
C GLU A 77 0.67 -25.78 -13.81
N PRO A 78 0.57 -26.14 -12.52
CA PRO A 78 -0.01 -25.24 -11.52
C PRO A 78 0.72 -23.89 -11.42
N LEU A 79 2.06 -23.89 -11.45
CA LEU A 79 2.86 -22.66 -11.41
C LEU A 79 2.69 -21.82 -12.67
N PHE A 80 2.64 -22.46 -13.83
CA PHE A 80 2.36 -21.79 -15.09
C PHE A 80 1.00 -21.10 -15.07
N LEU A 81 -0.05 -21.79 -14.62
CA LEU A 81 -1.41 -21.24 -14.56
C LEU A 81 -1.52 -20.07 -13.57
N ALA A 82 -0.96 -20.20 -12.36
CA ALA A 82 -1.10 -19.19 -11.33
C ALA A 82 -0.19 -17.98 -11.54
N TYR A 83 1.04 -18.18 -12.06
CA TYR A 83 2.09 -17.16 -11.98
C TYR A 83 2.69 -16.75 -13.34
N VAL A 84 2.22 -17.33 -14.46
CA VAL A 84 2.54 -16.88 -15.83
C VAL A 84 1.25 -16.52 -16.57
N LEU A 85 0.26 -17.42 -16.60
CA LEU A 85 -0.97 -17.22 -17.34
C LEU A 85 -1.85 -16.14 -16.72
N HIS A 86 -2.11 -16.20 -15.41
CA HIS A 86 -3.10 -15.34 -14.75
C HIS A 86 -2.75 -13.85 -14.89
N PRO A 87 -3.66 -12.97 -15.36
CA PRO A 87 -3.36 -11.54 -15.58
C PRO A 87 -3.18 -10.76 -14.30
N ARG A 88 -3.95 -11.06 -13.25
CA ARG A 88 -3.97 -10.29 -12.00
C ARG A 88 -2.79 -10.64 -11.09
N VAL A 89 -2.21 -9.61 -10.48
CA VAL A 89 -1.12 -9.72 -9.50
C VAL A 89 -1.62 -9.34 -8.10
N ASN A 90 -2.37 -8.24 -8.00
CA ASN A 90 -2.90 -7.70 -6.74
C ASN A 90 -4.35 -7.22 -6.96
N ASN A 91 -4.62 -5.93 -6.79
CA ASN A 91 -5.91 -5.26 -6.99
C ASN A 91 -5.86 -4.18 -8.08
N GLU A 92 -4.87 -4.25 -8.96
CA GLU A 92 -4.69 -3.33 -10.08
C GLU A 92 -5.83 -3.40 -11.10
N ALA A 93 -6.02 -2.32 -11.87
CA ALA A 93 -6.81 -2.38 -13.08
C ALA A 93 -6.10 -3.26 -14.12
N LEU A 94 -6.81 -4.26 -14.68
CA LEU A 94 -6.24 -5.15 -15.69
C LEU A 94 -6.09 -4.45 -17.03
N CYS A 95 -5.02 -4.78 -17.76
CA CYS A 95 -4.73 -4.22 -19.08
C CYS A 95 -3.95 -5.21 -19.95
N ASP A 96 -4.00 -5.04 -21.27
CA ASP A 96 -3.23 -5.84 -22.22
C ASP A 96 -1.78 -5.38 -22.30
N CYS A 97 -1.00 -5.66 -21.25
CA CYS A 97 0.39 -5.19 -21.11
C CYS A 97 1.44 -6.20 -21.65
N ARG A 98 1.11 -7.47 -21.73
CA ARG A 98 2.10 -8.53 -22.00
C ARG A 98 2.76 -8.45 -23.36
N PRO A 99 2.06 -8.26 -24.47
CA PRO A 99 2.69 -8.08 -25.77
C PRO A 99 3.61 -6.86 -25.79
N VAL A 100 3.23 -5.78 -25.10
CA VAL A 100 4.01 -4.53 -25.06
C VAL A 100 5.34 -4.76 -24.33
N PHE A 101 5.32 -5.37 -23.17
CA PHE A 101 6.54 -5.64 -22.38
C PHE A 101 7.44 -6.66 -23.06
N TYR A 102 6.86 -7.73 -23.62
CA TYR A 102 7.63 -8.73 -24.35
C TYR A 102 8.33 -8.13 -25.58
N ALA A 103 7.63 -7.32 -26.37
CA ALA A 103 8.22 -6.66 -27.54
C ALA A 103 9.40 -5.77 -27.17
N ALA A 104 9.37 -5.09 -26.02
CA ALA A 104 10.44 -4.25 -25.54
C ALA A 104 11.67 -5.03 -25.06
N LEU A 105 11.51 -6.29 -24.62
CA LEU A 105 12.54 -7.07 -23.96
C LEU A 105 13.07 -8.25 -24.76
N ALA A 106 12.32 -8.78 -25.73
CA ALA A 106 12.66 -10.02 -26.43
C ALA A 106 14.10 -10.04 -27.00
N GLU A 107 14.55 -8.94 -27.58
CA GLU A 107 15.94 -8.82 -28.12
C GLU A 107 16.99 -8.74 -27.01
N ARG A 108 16.68 -8.05 -25.91
CA ARG A 108 17.58 -7.90 -24.74
C ARG A 108 17.80 -9.23 -24.02
N LEU A 109 16.80 -10.13 -24.05
CA LEU A 109 16.85 -11.42 -23.38
C LEU A 109 17.43 -12.55 -24.23
N ARG A 110 17.64 -12.31 -25.53
CA ARG A 110 18.11 -13.34 -26.47
C ARG A 110 19.47 -13.93 -26.07
N GLY A 111 19.49 -15.22 -25.80
CA GLY A 111 20.70 -15.95 -25.44
C GLY A 111 21.19 -15.77 -24.02
N LEU A 112 20.48 -15.03 -23.19
CA LEU A 112 20.82 -14.91 -21.76
C LEU A 112 20.47 -16.20 -21.01
N PRO A 113 21.29 -16.62 -20.05
CA PRO A 113 20.86 -17.61 -19.04
C PRO A 113 19.74 -17.06 -18.16
N GLU A 114 18.99 -17.94 -17.52
CA GLU A 114 17.75 -17.65 -16.80
C GLU A 114 17.93 -16.54 -15.75
N GLU A 115 18.94 -16.64 -14.89
CA GLU A 115 19.24 -15.62 -13.87
C GLU A 115 19.58 -14.25 -14.47
N ALA A 116 20.44 -14.23 -15.49
CA ALA A 116 20.81 -12.99 -16.16
C ALA A 116 19.62 -12.34 -16.86
N ALA A 117 18.66 -13.14 -17.38
CA ALA A 117 17.45 -12.63 -17.98
C ALA A 117 16.54 -11.96 -16.93
N VAL A 118 16.39 -12.56 -15.74
CA VAL A 118 15.62 -11.97 -14.63
C VAL A 118 16.23 -10.63 -14.19
N LEU A 119 17.55 -10.58 -14.00
CA LEU A 119 18.25 -9.34 -13.60
C LEU A 119 18.15 -8.25 -14.69
N GLU A 120 18.23 -8.62 -15.97
CA GLU A 120 18.05 -7.69 -17.09
C GLU A 120 16.63 -7.13 -17.16
N ILE A 121 15.62 -7.94 -16.89
CA ILE A 121 14.23 -7.48 -16.80
C ILE A 121 14.07 -6.45 -15.69
N ASN A 122 14.62 -6.70 -14.50
CA ASN A 122 14.54 -5.75 -13.39
C ASN A 122 15.31 -4.45 -13.70
N ARG A 123 16.46 -4.54 -14.36
CA ARG A 123 17.20 -3.38 -14.85
C ARG A 123 16.36 -2.55 -15.84
N TRP A 124 15.67 -3.21 -16.77
CA TRP A 124 14.75 -2.52 -17.68
C TRP A 124 13.61 -1.85 -16.92
N CYS A 125 13.05 -2.49 -15.90
CA CYS A 125 12.02 -1.89 -15.04
C CYS A 125 12.52 -0.59 -14.39
N ALA A 126 13.74 -0.58 -13.85
CA ALA A 126 14.34 0.60 -13.23
C ALA A 126 14.65 1.74 -14.20
N GLU A 127 14.94 1.41 -15.48
CA GLU A 127 15.09 2.41 -16.54
C GLU A 127 13.77 3.16 -16.86
N HIS A 128 12.62 2.63 -16.44
CA HIS A 128 11.30 3.13 -16.80
C HIS A 128 10.49 3.63 -15.63
N VAL A 129 10.62 3.03 -14.44
CA VAL A 129 9.79 3.28 -13.27
C VAL A 129 10.67 3.46 -12.05
N VAL A 130 10.36 4.47 -11.24
CA VAL A 130 11.02 4.75 -9.95
C VAL A 130 9.99 4.88 -8.85
N TYR A 131 10.45 4.73 -7.62
CA TYR A 131 9.60 4.92 -6.46
C TYR A 131 9.14 6.38 -6.30
N GLN A 132 7.82 6.56 -6.13
CA GLN A 132 7.23 7.77 -5.57
C GLN A 132 6.00 7.38 -4.73
N PRO A 133 5.82 7.93 -3.51
CA PRO A 133 4.61 7.68 -2.73
C PRO A 133 3.40 8.29 -3.45
N THR A 134 2.34 7.50 -3.50
CA THR A 134 1.05 7.88 -4.08
C THR A 134 -0.06 7.38 -3.14
N ASP A 135 -1.33 7.63 -3.45
CA ASP A 135 -2.46 7.07 -2.72
C ASP A 135 -2.52 5.52 -2.79
N GLU A 136 -3.40 4.91 -2.00
CA GLU A 136 -3.51 3.45 -1.87
C GLU A 136 -4.02 2.73 -3.13
N ARG A 137 -4.60 3.45 -4.10
CA ARG A 137 -5.09 2.86 -5.34
C ARG A 137 -3.94 2.28 -6.18
N THR A 138 -4.12 1.13 -6.78
CA THR A 138 -3.14 0.49 -7.67
C THR A 138 -3.57 0.68 -9.13
N ARG A 139 -2.75 1.39 -9.91
CA ARG A 139 -2.97 1.60 -11.36
C ARG A 139 -2.65 0.34 -12.16
N SER A 140 -3.05 0.30 -13.42
CA SER A 140 -2.64 -0.77 -14.34
C SER A 140 -1.14 -0.71 -14.65
N ALA A 141 -0.56 -1.85 -15.04
CA ALA A 141 0.88 -1.91 -15.35
C ALA A 141 1.29 -0.96 -16.50
N LEU A 142 0.43 -0.77 -17.51
CA LEU A 142 0.67 0.22 -18.58
C LEU A 142 0.56 1.66 -18.09
N ALA A 143 -0.31 1.95 -17.14
CA ALA A 143 -0.42 3.29 -16.56
C ALA A 143 0.81 3.62 -15.70
N VAL A 144 1.33 2.65 -14.94
CA VAL A 144 2.59 2.82 -14.19
C VAL A 144 3.76 3.07 -15.14
N LEU A 145 3.88 2.30 -16.23
CA LEU A 145 4.90 2.54 -17.27
C LEU A 145 4.80 3.94 -17.87
N ARG A 146 3.58 4.40 -18.25
CA ARG A 146 3.36 5.74 -18.80
C ARG A 146 3.72 6.84 -17.82
N ALA A 147 3.30 6.72 -16.56
CA ALA A 147 3.64 7.68 -15.53
C ALA A 147 5.14 7.73 -15.21
N GLY A 148 5.81 6.57 -15.24
CA GLY A 148 7.22 6.41 -14.92
C GLY A 148 7.53 6.37 -13.44
N PHE A 149 6.54 6.21 -12.58
CA PHE A 149 6.71 6.08 -11.13
C PHE A 149 5.53 5.35 -10.49
N GLY A 150 5.76 4.83 -9.29
CA GLY A 150 4.73 4.19 -8.47
C GLY A 150 5.17 4.03 -7.03
N ARG A 151 4.24 3.71 -6.12
CA ARG A 151 4.59 3.22 -4.77
C ARG A 151 5.07 1.76 -4.86
N CYS A 152 5.69 1.23 -3.80
CA CYS A 152 6.25 -0.14 -3.78
C CYS A 152 5.25 -1.23 -4.26
N GLY A 153 3.95 -1.08 -3.90
CA GLY A 153 2.90 -1.99 -4.38
C GLY A 153 2.62 -1.89 -5.88
N GLU A 154 2.83 -0.72 -6.49
CA GLU A 154 2.70 -0.52 -7.94
C GLU A 154 3.96 -0.95 -8.69
N GLU A 155 5.15 -0.66 -8.17
CA GLU A 155 6.42 -1.11 -8.75
C GLU A 155 6.53 -2.63 -8.79
N SER A 156 6.20 -3.29 -7.67
CA SER A 156 6.25 -4.76 -7.60
C SER A 156 5.18 -5.41 -8.48
N MET A 157 3.96 -4.86 -8.55
CA MET A 157 2.92 -5.32 -9.48
C MET A 157 3.37 -5.13 -10.93
N PHE A 158 3.98 -4.00 -11.27
CA PHE A 158 4.53 -3.72 -12.59
C PHE A 158 5.63 -4.72 -12.96
N ALA A 159 6.65 -4.89 -12.10
CA ALA A 159 7.76 -5.80 -12.35
C ALA A 159 7.29 -7.27 -12.49
N VAL A 160 6.31 -7.72 -11.70
CA VAL A 160 5.69 -9.04 -11.85
C VAL A 160 5.01 -9.19 -13.22
N ASN A 161 4.29 -8.16 -13.70
CA ASN A 161 3.68 -8.20 -15.04
C ASN A 161 4.74 -8.27 -16.16
N VAL A 162 5.86 -7.54 -16.00
CA VAL A 162 6.99 -7.60 -16.97
C VAL A 162 7.64 -8.98 -16.97
N LEU A 163 7.91 -9.56 -15.80
CA LEU A 163 8.46 -10.92 -15.66
C LEU A 163 7.54 -11.97 -16.28
N ARG A 164 6.23 -11.91 -15.97
CA ARG A 164 5.22 -12.82 -16.55
C ARG A 164 5.11 -12.65 -18.06
N ALA A 165 5.25 -11.42 -18.59
CA ALA A 165 5.29 -11.15 -20.02
C ALA A 165 6.49 -11.79 -20.70
N CYS A 166 7.61 -11.97 -20.00
CA CYS A 166 8.81 -12.67 -20.48
C CYS A 166 8.81 -14.18 -20.15
N GLY A 167 7.73 -14.70 -19.57
CA GLY A 167 7.53 -16.14 -19.33
C GLY A 167 8.06 -16.67 -18.01
N PHE A 168 8.47 -15.79 -17.09
CA PHE A 168 8.88 -16.19 -15.74
C PHE A 168 7.67 -16.31 -14.82
N ALA A 169 7.61 -17.41 -14.03
CA ALA A 169 6.65 -17.48 -12.94
C ALA A 169 7.07 -16.47 -11.88
N ALA A 170 6.24 -15.44 -11.67
CA ALA A 170 6.52 -14.37 -10.75
C ALA A 170 5.27 -13.98 -9.93
N ARG A 171 5.50 -13.54 -8.69
CA ARG A 171 4.46 -13.10 -7.78
C ARG A 171 4.91 -11.90 -6.95
N GLN A 172 3.95 -11.09 -6.54
CA GLN A 172 4.17 -10.07 -5.54
C GLN A 172 4.12 -10.71 -4.15
N VAL A 173 5.06 -10.35 -3.31
CA VAL A 173 5.04 -10.65 -1.87
C VAL A 173 5.09 -9.37 -1.09
N TYR A 174 4.49 -9.34 0.11
CA TYR A 174 4.45 -8.14 0.91
C TYR A 174 4.27 -8.40 2.40
N VAL A 175 4.78 -7.46 3.18
CA VAL A 175 4.48 -7.29 4.58
C VAL A 175 3.37 -6.25 4.68
N PRO A 176 2.13 -6.62 5.05
CA PRO A 176 1.02 -5.67 5.09
C PRO A 176 1.25 -4.56 6.11
N ARG A 177 1.89 -4.87 7.24
CA ARG A 177 2.31 -3.92 8.28
C ARG A 177 3.50 -4.48 9.05
N TRP A 178 4.55 -3.66 9.21
CA TRP A 178 5.68 -3.99 10.07
C TRP A 178 5.29 -3.88 11.55
N ALA A 179 5.81 -4.76 12.39
CA ALA A 179 5.67 -4.64 13.85
C ALA A 179 6.71 -3.67 14.46
N HIS A 180 7.84 -3.47 13.78
CA HIS A 180 8.97 -2.68 14.28
C HIS A 180 8.99 -1.21 13.80
N CYS A 181 8.16 -0.85 12.82
CA CYS A 181 8.01 0.53 12.30
C CYS A 181 6.62 0.72 11.71
N ASP A 182 6.17 1.98 11.57
CA ASP A 182 4.84 2.31 11.05
C ASP A 182 4.87 2.43 9.52
N ASP A 183 5.06 1.29 8.85
CA ASP A 183 5.16 1.17 7.40
C ASP A 183 4.72 -0.21 6.93
N ASN A 184 4.72 -0.41 5.62
CA ASN A 184 4.56 -1.67 4.91
C ASN A 184 5.58 -1.76 3.77
N HIS A 185 5.70 -2.90 3.12
CA HIS A 185 6.51 -3.02 1.90
C HIS A 185 6.05 -4.17 1.03
N ALA A 186 6.26 -4.02 -0.29
CA ALA A 186 5.97 -5.03 -1.29
C ALA A 186 7.16 -5.18 -2.25
N TRP A 187 7.48 -6.42 -2.61
CA TRP A 187 8.57 -6.76 -3.54
C TRP A 187 8.20 -7.94 -4.42
N VAL A 188 9.16 -8.48 -5.15
CA VAL A 188 8.94 -9.52 -6.13
C VAL A 188 9.59 -10.83 -5.73
N GLU A 189 8.88 -11.94 -5.91
CA GLU A 189 9.48 -13.26 -6.04
C GLU A 189 9.34 -13.77 -7.47
N VAL A 190 10.39 -14.38 -7.96
CA VAL A 190 10.48 -14.99 -9.28
C VAL A 190 11.06 -16.40 -9.19
N ARG A 191 10.51 -17.34 -9.95
CA ARG A 191 11.03 -18.70 -10.03
C ARG A 191 12.14 -18.77 -11.06
N CYS A 192 13.34 -19.09 -10.59
CA CYS A 192 14.55 -19.22 -11.37
C CYS A 192 15.35 -20.45 -10.93
N GLY A 193 15.91 -21.21 -11.83
CA GLY A 193 16.67 -22.41 -11.51
C GLY A 193 15.90 -23.46 -10.71
N GLY A 194 14.58 -23.47 -10.80
CA GLY A 194 13.71 -24.39 -10.04
C GLY A 194 13.39 -23.97 -8.61
N ALA A 195 13.83 -22.79 -8.13
CA ALA A 195 13.54 -22.25 -6.80
C ALA A 195 12.92 -20.85 -6.90
N TRP A 196 12.24 -20.40 -5.82
CA TRP A 196 11.81 -19.03 -5.67
C TRP A 196 12.96 -18.16 -5.16
N HIS A 197 13.20 -17.05 -5.85
CA HIS A 197 14.18 -16.02 -5.49
C HIS A 197 13.47 -14.69 -5.36
N PHE A 198 13.99 -13.77 -4.57
CA PHE A 198 13.41 -12.44 -4.43
C PHE A 198 14.32 -11.35 -5.00
N LEU A 199 13.72 -10.19 -5.29
CA LEU A 199 14.41 -8.98 -5.73
C LEU A 199 13.56 -7.74 -5.40
N GLY A 200 14.20 -6.61 -5.20
CA GLY A 200 13.55 -5.30 -5.13
C GLY A 200 12.99 -4.93 -6.51
N ALA A 201 11.73 -4.47 -6.55
CA ALA A 201 11.09 -4.10 -7.79
C ALA A 201 11.65 -2.78 -8.30
N CYS A 202 12.02 -2.73 -9.59
CA CYS A 202 12.64 -1.54 -10.20
C CYS A 202 13.96 -1.12 -9.52
N GLU A 203 14.60 -2.03 -8.80
CA GLU A 203 15.87 -1.84 -8.12
C GLU A 203 16.91 -2.80 -8.69
N PRO A 204 17.80 -2.34 -9.61
CA PRO A 204 18.73 -3.24 -10.28
C PRO A 204 19.84 -3.71 -9.33
N GLU A 205 19.71 -4.91 -8.83
CA GLU A 205 20.74 -5.66 -8.12
C GLU A 205 21.54 -6.51 -9.10
N ALA A 206 22.81 -6.78 -8.77
CA ALA A 206 23.66 -7.64 -9.60
C ALA A 206 23.55 -9.14 -9.24
N VAL A 207 22.72 -9.47 -8.27
CA VAL A 207 22.45 -10.84 -7.78
C VAL A 207 20.99 -10.96 -7.33
N LEU A 208 20.43 -12.15 -7.41
CA LEU A 208 19.13 -12.47 -6.81
C LEU A 208 19.24 -12.54 -5.27
N ASP A 209 18.09 -12.61 -4.60
CA ASP A 209 17.96 -12.68 -3.14
C ASP A 209 18.60 -11.50 -2.42
N ARG A 210 18.47 -10.31 -3.02
CA ARG A 210 18.94 -9.05 -2.45
C ARG A 210 17.94 -7.91 -2.68
N GLY A 211 17.84 -7.02 -1.71
CA GLY A 211 17.11 -5.77 -1.73
C GLY A 211 17.44 -4.97 -0.47
N TRP A 212 17.21 -3.66 -0.47
CA TRP A 212 17.44 -2.80 0.68
C TRP A 212 16.67 -3.25 1.93
N PHE A 213 15.56 -3.95 1.73
CA PHE A 213 14.64 -4.42 2.78
C PHE A 213 15.06 -5.73 3.47
N ASN A 214 16.19 -6.35 3.11
CA ASN A 214 16.57 -7.67 3.64
C ASN A 214 16.53 -7.75 5.18
N SER A 215 17.06 -6.76 5.89
CA SER A 215 17.03 -6.79 7.35
C SER A 215 15.63 -6.50 7.92
N ALA A 216 14.87 -5.63 7.29
CA ALA A 216 13.47 -5.39 7.65
C ALA A 216 12.63 -6.64 7.45
N ALA A 217 12.84 -7.37 6.33
CA ALA A 217 12.17 -8.66 6.06
C ALA A 217 12.52 -9.72 7.12
N GLY A 218 13.77 -9.74 7.63
CA GLY A 218 14.20 -10.58 8.75
C GLY A 218 13.50 -10.27 10.09
N ARG A 219 12.80 -9.14 10.17
CA ARG A 219 12.00 -8.69 11.32
C ARG A 219 10.49 -8.72 11.03
N ALA A 220 10.08 -9.35 9.94
CA ALA A 220 8.66 -9.47 9.61
C ALA A 220 7.93 -10.40 10.60
N VAL A 221 6.72 -10.01 10.98
CA VAL A 221 5.77 -10.91 11.66
C VAL A 221 5.03 -11.77 10.65
N LEU A 222 4.67 -11.19 9.51
CA LEU A 222 4.05 -11.89 8.41
C LEU A 222 4.55 -11.33 7.07
N VAL A 223 4.97 -12.22 6.19
CA VAL A 223 5.17 -12.00 4.76
C VAL A 223 4.21 -12.93 4.03
N HIS A 224 3.44 -12.41 3.10
CA HIS A 224 2.52 -13.25 2.33
C HIS A 224 2.43 -12.87 0.86
N SER A 225 1.97 -13.82 0.04
CA SER A 225 1.67 -13.65 -1.37
C SER A 225 0.19 -13.86 -1.64
N ARG A 226 -0.27 -13.42 -2.83
CA ARG A 226 -1.60 -13.71 -3.36
C ARG A 226 -1.48 -14.72 -4.50
N CYS A 227 -2.35 -15.72 -4.48
CA CYS A 227 -2.52 -16.70 -5.54
C CYS A 227 -3.94 -16.61 -6.09
N PHE A 228 -4.06 -16.47 -7.40
CA PHE A 228 -5.32 -16.54 -8.12
C PHE A 228 -5.37 -17.92 -8.78
N GLY A 229 -6.00 -18.87 -8.10
CA GLY A 229 -6.05 -20.24 -8.53
C GLY A 229 -5.69 -21.25 -7.43
N GLU A 230 -4.98 -22.32 -7.79
CA GLU A 230 -4.53 -23.34 -6.84
C GLU A 230 -3.14 -22.96 -6.31
N PRO A 231 -2.97 -22.82 -4.99
CA PRO A 231 -1.65 -22.63 -4.40
C PRO A 231 -0.77 -23.90 -4.54
N GLU A 232 0.53 -23.75 -4.30
CA GLU A 232 1.42 -24.92 -4.24
C GLU A 232 0.96 -25.88 -3.13
N PRO A 233 1.14 -27.21 -3.28
CA PRO A 233 0.57 -28.20 -2.35
C PRO A 233 1.03 -28.08 -0.90
N ASP A 234 2.23 -27.55 -0.68
CA ASP A 234 2.87 -27.33 0.62
C ASP A 234 2.73 -25.88 1.13
N ALA A 235 2.01 -25.02 0.41
CA ALA A 235 1.79 -23.65 0.83
C ALA A 235 0.93 -23.56 2.10
N GLU A 236 1.39 -22.82 3.10
CA GLU A 236 0.57 -22.47 4.26
C GLU A 236 -0.46 -21.41 3.87
N VAL A 237 -1.71 -21.84 3.66
CA VAL A 237 -2.82 -20.92 3.37
C VAL A 237 -3.27 -20.26 4.65
N ILE A 238 -3.19 -18.92 4.72
CA ILE A 238 -3.53 -18.12 5.90
C ILE A 238 -4.87 -17.39 5.77
N GLY A 239 -5.52 -17.49 4.61
CA GLY A 239 -6.83 -16.90 4.37
C GLY A 239 -7.28 -17.07 2.94
N ARG A 240 -8.58 -16.86 2.73
CA ARG A 240 -9.23 -16.77 1.41
C ARG A 240 -10.20 -15.62 1.40
N GLU A 241 -10.18 -14.85 0.34
CA GLU A 241 -11.10 -13.75 0.12
C GLU A 241 -11.69 -13.88 -1.30
N GLY A 242 -12.87 -14.49 -1.38
CA GLY A 242 -13.43 -14.91 -2.67
C GLY A 242 -12.50 -15.89 -3.39
N ASP A 243 -12.04 -15.51 -4.57
CA ASP A 243 -11.12 -16.31 -5.41
C ASP A 243 -9.64 -16.11 -5.07
N VAL A 244 -9.32 -15.19 -4.18
CA VAL A 244 -7.94 -14.87 -3.78
C VAL A 244 -7.52 -15.77 -2.63
N VAL A 245 -6.38 -16.43 -2.77
CA VAL A 245 -5.75 -17.25 -1.72
C VAL A 245 -4.50 -16.53 -1.21
N TYR A 246 -4.42 -16.34 0.10
CA TYR A 246 -3.26 -15.75 0.76
C TYR A 246 -2.34 -16.87 1.25
N CYS A 247 -1.08 -16.86 0.80
CA CYS A 247 -0.06 -17.86 1.15
C CYS A 247 1.02 -17.23 2.02
N ASN A 248 1.42 -17.92 3.08
CA ASN A 248 2.43 -17.47 4.03
C ASN A 248 3.85 -17.75 3.51
N GLU A 249 4.64 -16.71 3.40
CA GLU A 249 6.03 -16.78 2.92
C GLU A 249 7.04 -16.41 4.02
N THR A 250 6.59 -16.16 5.26
CA THR A 250 7.40 -15.58 6.34
C THR A 250 8.67 -16.37 6.63
N ALA A 251 8.59 -17.71 6.65
CA ALA A 251 9.73 -18.58 6.94
C ALA A 251 10.88 -18.46 5.93
N ARG A 252 10.66 -17.87 4.76
CA ARG A 252 11.70 -17.60 3.75
C ARG A 252 12.59 -16.43 4.12
N TYR A 253 12.07 -15.49 4.91
CA TYR A 253 12.67 -14.19 5.22
C TYR A 253 13.10 -14.04 6.66
N ALA A 254 12.29 -14.48 7.61
CA ALA A 254 12.46 -14.27 9.04
C ALA A 254 12.56 -15.58 9.82
N ASP A 255 13.07 -15.48 11.03
CA ASP A 255 12.95 -16.54 12.01
C ASP A 255 11.51 -16.59 12.51
N VAL A 256 10.95 -17.80 12.58
CA VAL A 256 9.52 -17.99 12.80
C VAL A 256 9.24 -18.91 13.98
N ARG A 257 8.06 -18.74 14.57
CA ARG A 257 7.40 -19.70 15.46
C ARG A 257 6.07 -20.13 14.87
N ARG A 258 5.59 -21.30 15.28
CA ARG A 258 4.21 -21.70 15.04
C ARG A 258 3.38 -21.41 16.27
N LEU A 259 2.53 -20.38 16.19
CA LEU A 259 1.62 -19.98 17.26
C LEU A 259 0.27 -20.68 17.07
N THR A 260 -0.19 -21.38 18.12
CA THR A 260 -1.47 -22.09 18.13
C THR A 260 -2.46 -21.42 19.08
N VAL A 261 -3.73 -21.37 18.68
CA VAL A 261 -4.83 -20.74 19.44
C VAL A 261 -5.97 -21.74 19.53
N ARG A 262 -6.50 -21.95 20.73
CA ARG A 262 -7.71 -22.72 20.98
C ARG A 262 -8.85 -21.79 21.38
N VAL A 263 -9.92 -21.77 20.59
CA VAL A 263 -11.11 -20.96 20.88
C VAL A 263 -12.21 -21.87 21.42
N THR A 264 -12.80 -21.48 22.56
CA THR A 264 -13.92 -22.17 23.20
C THR A 264 -15.10 -21.22 23.36
N ASP A 265 -16.29 -21.77 23.53
CA ASP A 265 -17.45 -21.05 24.04
C ASP A 265 -17.41 -20.91 25.58
N GLU A 266 -18.41 -20.26 26.15
CA GLU A 266 -18.55 -20.05 27.60
C GLU A 266 -18.61 -21.37 28.43
N ASN A 267 -18.98 -22.49 27.80
CA ASN A 267 -19.06 -23.81 28.42
C ASN A 267 -17.78 -24.63 28.23
N GLY A 268 -16.77 -24.08 27.59
CA GLY A 268 -15.51 -24.76 27.29
C GLY A 268 -15.56 -25.68 26.07
N ALA A 269 -16.68 -25.71 25.30
CA ALA A 269 -16.77 -26.47 24.07
C ALA A 269 -16.00 -25.78 22.93
N PRO A 270 -15.43 -26.56 21.98
CA PRO A 270 -14.71 -26.00 20.85
C PRO A 270 -15.57 -25.04 20.01
N ALA A 271 -15.08 -23.85 19.73
CA ALA A 271 -15.73 -22.85 18.88
C ALA A 271 -15.24 -22.97 17.43
N ALA A 272 -15.79 -23.93 16.67
CA ALA A 272 -15.47 -24.11 15.25
C ALA A 272 -15.95 -22.91 14.40
N GLY A 273 -15.16 -22.54 13.37
CA GLY A 273 -15.49 -21.44 12.45
C GLY A 273 -15.35 -20.05 13.07
N ALA A 274 -14.76 -19.91 14.25
CA ALA A 274 -14.42 -18.59 14.80
C ALA A 274 -13.26 -17.96 14.03
N ASN A 275 -13.35 -16.68 13.73
CA ASN A 275 -12.24 -15.93 13.17
C ASN A 275 -11.26 -15.54 14.27
N VAL A 276 -9.98 -15.83 14.07
CA VAL A 276 -8.87 -15.44 14.93
C VAL A 276 -8.00 -14.47 14.17
N ASP A 277 -8.00 -13.20 14.56
CA ASP A 277 -7.14 -12.16 14.02
C ASP A 277 -5.81 -12.17 14.77
N PHE A 278 -4.71 -12.26 14.01
CA PHE A 278 -3.33 -12.10 14.49
C PHE A 278 -2.90 -10.66 14.17
N CYS A 279 -3.01 -9.77 15.17
CA CYS A 279 -2.83 -8.35 14.94
C CYS A 279 -1.46 -7.84 15.35
N VAL A 280 -0.88 -6.95 14.55
CA VAL A 280 0.25 -6.08 14.89
C VAL A 280 -0.27 -4.66 15.17
N LEU A 281 0.45 -3.87 15.97
CA LEU A 281 0.18 -2.44 16.10
C LEU A 281 1.06 -1.67 15.12
N ASN A 282 0.42 -0.91 14.23
CA ASN A 282 1.11 -0.11 13.22
C ASN A 282 0.26 1.13 12.94
N SER A 283 0.89 2.30 12.79
CA SER A 283 0.18 3.59 12.64
C SER A 283 -0.87 3.79 13.73
N CYS A 284 -0.52 3.41 14.96
CA CYS A 284 -1.39 3.45 16.13
C CYS A 284 -2.73 2.69 15.98
N GLU A 285 -2.79 1.68 15.09
CA GLU A 285 -3.97 0.86 14.82
C GLU A 285 -3.65 -0.63 14.95
N TRP A 286 -4.59 -1.39 15.53
CA TRP A 286 -4.51 -2.86 15.52
C TRP A 286 -4.87 -3.39 14.15
N TYR A 287 -3.84 -3.73 13.38
CA TYR A 287 -3.99 -4.29 12.03
C TYR A 287 -3.96 -5.83 12.07
N PRO A 288 -5.01 -6.52 11.58
CA PRO A 288 -5.00 -7.98 11.46
C PRO A 288 -4.06 -8.39 10.31
N ALA A 289 -2.84 -8.80 10.65
CA ALA A 289 -1.88 -9.27 9.66
C ALA A 289 -2.38 -10.57 8.97
N ALA A 290 -3.04 -11.45 9.74
CA ALA A 290 -3.75 -12.61 9.23
C ALA A 290 -5.04 -12.84 10.01
N THR A 291 -6.06 -13.40 9.35
CA THR A 291 -7.29 -13.90 9.98
C THR A 291 -7.47 -15.37 9.63
N VAL A 292 -7.35 -16.24 10.62
CA VAL A 292 -7.45 -17.70 10.44
C VAL A 292 -8.73 -18.20 11.12
N GLN A 293 -9.49 -19.03 10.42
CA GLN A 293 -10.67 -19.66 11.00
C GLN A 293 -10.29 -20.90 11.79
N THR A 294 -10.96 -21.10 12.94
CA THR A 294 -10.79 -22.30 13.74
C THR A 294 -11.41 -23.52 13.05
N ASP A 295 -10.74 -24.64 13.16
CA ASP A 295 -11.21 -25.96 12.70
C ASP A 295 -12.33 -26.54 13.59
N ALA A 296 -12.78 -27.76 13.31
CA ALA A 296 -13.81 -28.46 14.07
C ALA A 296 -13.45 -28.69 15.55
N SER A 297 -12.18 -28.67 15.90
CA SER A 297 -11.67 -28.78 17.26
C SER A 297 -11.49 -27.43 17.98
N GLY A 298 -11.86 -26.32 17.33
CA GLY A 298 -11.67 -24.97 17.82
C GLY A 298 -10.24 -24.46 17.73
N MET A 299 -9.38 -25.09 16.92
CA MET A 299 -7.97 -24.73 16.77
C MET A 299 -7.73 -23.84 15.55
N ALA A 300 -6.93 -22.82 15.72
CA ALA A 300 -6.30 -22.04 14.65
C ALA A 300 -4.78 -21.99 14.88
N ALA A 301 -4.01 -21.86 13.80
CA ALA A 301 -2.56 -21.74 13.91
C ALA A 301 -2.00 -20.87 12.79
N LEU A 302 -0.91 -20.16 13.10
CA LEU A 302 -0.18 -19.32 12.17
C LEU A 302 1.33 -19.48 12.38
N THR A 303 2.07 -19.69 11.29
CA THR A 303 3.54 -19.55 11.31
C THR A 303 3.86 -18.05 11.19
N CYS A 304 4.48 -17.45 12.20
CA CYS A 304 4.73 -16.01 12.25
C CYS A 304 6.11 -15.70 12.83
N GLY A 305 6.60 -14.48 12.55
CA GLY A 305 7.87 -13.98 13.10
C GLY A 305 7.82 -13.77 14.62
N LEU A 306 9.01 -13.50 15.19
CA LEU A 306 9.23 -13.44 16.64
C LEU A 306 8.91 -12.03 17.20
N GLY A 307 7.67 -11.60 17.11
CA GLY A 307 7.15 -10.36 17.67
C GLY A 307 5.94 -10.58 18.58
N SER A 308 5.63 -9.58 19.42
CA SER A 308 4.38 -9.57 20.17
C SER A 308 3.18 -9.43 19.24
N LEU A 309 2.08 -10.10 19.55
CA LEU A 309 0.81 -10.04 18.82
C LEU A 309 -0.35 -9.82 19.78
N ARG A 310 -1.36 -9.11 19.28
CA ARG A 310 -2.72 -9.16 19.84
C ARG A 310 -3.51 -10.20 19.07
N LEU A 311 -4.06 -11.19 19.79
CA LEU A 311 -5.00 -12.17 19.26
C LEU A 311 -6.43 -11.68 19.55
N LEU A 312 -7.30 -11.70 18.54
CA LEU A 312 -8.73 -11.37 18.72
C LEU A 312 -9.57 -12.46 18.08
N ALA A 313 -10.21 -13.30 18.91
CA ALA A 313 -11.18 -14.29 18.44
C ALA A 313 -12.58 -13.66 18.36
N ARG A 314 -13.32 -13.95 17.26
CA ARG A 314 -14.68 -13.43 17.03
C ARG A 314 -15.59 -14.50 16.42
N ARG A 315 -16.83 -14.61 16.90
CA ARG A 315 -17.90 -15.41 16.30
C ARG A 315 -19.27 -14.94 16.82
N ASP A 316 -20.22 -14.73 15.95
CA ASP A 316 -21.64 -14.45 16.29
C ASP A 316 -21.83 -13.29 17.28
N GLY A 317 -21.02 -12.21 17.15
CA GLY A 317 -21.06 -11.05 18.05
C GLY A 317 -20.38 -11.24 19.41
N LEU A 318 -19.82 -12.43 19.65
CA LEU A 318 -18.97 -12.71 20.83
C LEU A 318 -17.49 -12.52 20.45
N CYS A 319 -16.67 -12.10 21.41
CA CYS A 319 -15.25 -11.91 21.18
C CYS A 319 -14.43 -12.20 22.45
N CYS A 320 -13.13 -12.43 22.23
CA CYS A 320 -12.13 -12.51 23.30
C CYS A 320 -10.78 -12.09 22.74
N GLU A 321 -9.95 -11.41 23.52
CA GLU A 321 -8.59 -11.02 23.14
C GLU A 321 -7.55 -11.51 24.14
N ALA A 322 -6.32 -11.68 23.63
CA ALA A 322 -5.12 -11.88 24.44
C ALA A 322 -3.92 -11.19 23.77
N PHE A 323 -2.92 -10.85 24.58
CA PHE A 323 -1.61 -10.39 24.12
C PHE A 323 -0.60 -11.49 24.34
N VAL A 324 0.21 -11.78 23.35
CA VAL A 324 1.23 -12.84 23.40
C VAL A 324 2.62 -12.27 23.19
N SER A 325 3.59 -12.80 23.95
CA SER A 325 4.99 -12.44 23.84
C SER A 325 5.67 -13.16 22.66
N PRO A 326 6.88 -12.76 22.25
CA PRO A 326 7.64 -13.44 21.20
C PRO A 326 7.92 -14.92 21.44
N GLU A 327 8.01 -15.35 22.71
CA GLU A 327 8.36 -16.72 23.13
C GLU A 327 7.14 -17.65 23.16
N GLU A 328 5.92 -17.08 23.19
CA GLU A 328 4.68 -17.86 23.30
C GLU A 328 4.41 -18.65 22.02
N THR A 329 4.22 -19.95 22.14
CA THR A 329 3.87 -20.84 21.01
C THR A 329 2.46 -21.42 21.14
N GLY A 330 1.85 -21.31 22.33
CA GLY A 330 0.50 -21.79 22.62
C GLY A 330 0.43 -23.27 23.05
N PRO A 331 -0.78 -23.85 23.09
CA PRO A 331 -2.03 -23.24 22.68
C PRO A 331 -2.51 -22.10 23.61
N VAL A 332 -2.69 -20.92 23.06
CA VAL A 332 -3.35 -19.81 23.75
C VAL A 332 -4.84 -20.07 23.77
N VAL A 333 -5.45 -20.11 24.96
CA VAL A 333 -6.89 -20.40 25.09
C VAL A 333 -7.67 -19.11 25.14
N LEU A 334 -8.63 -18.93 24.22
CA LEU A 334 -9.55 -17.81 24.15
C LEU A 334 -10.99 -18.31 24.33
N THR A 335 -11.68 -17.82 25.36
CA THR A 335 -13.08 -18.16 25.61
C THR A 335 -13.98 -17.03 25.14
N LEU A 336 -14.80 -17.27 24.10
CA LEU A 336 -15.73 -16.32 23.56
C LEU A 336 -16.76 -15.87 24.58
N GLY A 337 -16.98 -14.59 24.72
CA GLY A 337 -17.97 -13.99 25.59
C GLY A 337 -18.45 -12.64 25.06
N LYS A 338 -19.44 -12.07 25.71
CA LYS A 338 -19.85 -10.69 25.43
C LYS A 338 -18.71 -9.75 25.82
N ARG A 339 -18.47 -8.72 25.01
CA ARG A 339 -17.49 -7.68 25.38
C ARG A 339 -17.85 -7.10 26.74
N ALA A 340 -16.89 -7.07 27.65
CA ALA A 340 -17.08 -6.43 28.95
C ALA A 340 -17.32 -4.91 28.77
N PRO A 341 -18.10 -4.26 29.65
CA PRO A 341 -18.22 -2.80 29.64
C PRO A 341 -16.85 -2.13 29.70
N ALA A 342 -16.74 -1.00 29.03
CA ALA A 342 -15.50 -0.22 28.97
C ALA A 342 -15.03 0.17 30.39
N PRO A 343 -13.76 -0.11 30.76
CA PRO A 343 -13.28 0.18 32.10
C PRO A 343 -13.07 1.68 32.38
N ASP A 344 -13.15 2.51 31.34
CA ASP A 344 -12.98 3.98 31.38
C ASP A 344 -11.75 4.47 32.13
N ARG A 345 -10.64 3.75 31.89
CA ARG A 345 -9.31 4.05 32.44
C ARG A 345 -8.23 3.66 31.45
N TRP A 346 -7.10 4.33 31.53
CA TRP A 346 -5.92 3.98 30.75
C TRP A 346 -5.33 2.64 31.20
N GLU A 347 -5.04 1.77 30.24
CA GLU A 347 -4.43 0.45 30.42
C GLU A 347 -3.12 0.40 29.63
N PRO A 348 -1.97 0.11 30.29
CA PRO A 348 -0.71 -0.02 29.59
C PRO A 348 -0.59 -1.37 28.87
N ILE A 349 0.02 -1.34 27.68
CA ILE A 349 0.35 -2.53 26.90
C ILE A 349 1.79 -2.38 26.42
N GLU A 350 2.60 -3.40 26.59
CA GLU A 350 3.97 -3.46 26.13
C GLU A 350 4.07 -4.44 24.96
N LEU A 351 4.66 -3.97 23.85
CA LEU A 351 4.84 -4.78 22.66
C LEU A 351 6.33 -4.87 22.33
N THR A 352 6.81 -6.08 22.14
CA THR A 352 8.18 -6.38 21.72
C THR A 352 8.22 -6.60 20.22
N ALA A 353 9.03 -5.82 19.52
CA ALA A 353 9.28 -5.99 18.09
C ALA A 353 10.22 -7.18 17.82
N PRO A 354 10.11 -7.83 16.65
CA PRO A 354 11.10 -8.83 16.23
C PRO A 354 12.51 -8.22 16.20
N ARG A 355 13.49 -8.94 16.75
CA ARG A 355 14.88 -8.44 16.83
C ARG A 355 15.68 -8.59 15.53
N GLY A 356 15.16 -9.38 14.61
CA GLY A 356 15.90 -9.82 13.44
C GLY A 356 16.86 -10.97 13.77
N GLY A 357 17.02 -11.85 12.82
CA GLY A 357 17.99 -12.93 12.83
C GLY A 357 19.15 -12.67 11.87
N ALA A 358 19.83 -13.72 11.44
CA ALA A 358 20.78 -13.61 10.35
C ALA A 358 20.09 -13.10 9.10
N VAL A 359 20.63 -12.03 8.49
CA VAL A 359 20.10 -11.49 7.24
C VAL A 359 20.18 -12.57 6.17
N ARG A 360 19.02 -12.98 5.67
CA ARG A 360 18.92 -13.97 4.59
C ARG A 360 19.07 -13.24 3.27
N GLY A 361 19.87 -13.82 2.37
CA GLY A 361 20.10 -13.28 1.04
C GLY A 361 21.55 -13.39 0.56
N ALA A 362 21.77 -13.00 -0.68
CA ALA A 362 23.09 -13.06 -1.29
C ALA A 362 23.98 -11.90 -0.83
N VAL A 363 25.28 -12.20 -0.68
CA VAL A 363 26.31 -11.19 -0.43
C VAL A 363 27.06 -10.98 -1.74
N PRO A 364 26.92 -9.82 -2.42
CA PRO A 364 27.59 -9.56 -3.67
C PRO A 364 29.11 -9.42 -3.50
N THR A 365 29.85 -9.87 -4.49
CA THR A 365 31.28 -9.58 -4.62
C THR A 365 31.51 -8.10 -4.91
N GLU A 366 32.75 -7.61 -4.77
CA GLU A 366 33.11 -6.23 -5.11
C GLU A 366 32.78 -5.90 -6.57
N ALA A 367 33.11 -6.78 -7.51
CA ALA A 367 32.79 -6.60 -8.93
C ALA A 367 31.26 -6.53 -9.20
N GLN A 368 30.46 -7.26 -8.46
CA GLN A 368 28.99 -7.20 -8.55
C GLN A 368 28.44 -5.89 -7.97
N ARG A 369 29.03 -5.37 -6.88
CA ARG A 369 28.68 -4.05 -6.34
C ARG A 369 28.98 -2.93 -7.35
N ASP A 370 30.17 -2.94 -7.95
CA ASP A 370 30.55 -1.99 -9.00
C ASP A 370 29.61 -2.05 -10.21
N LEU A 371 29.16 -3.27 -10.56
CA LEU A 371 28.19 -3.47 -11.64
C LEU A 371 26.83 -2.88 -11.28
N GLN A 372 26.35 -3.13 -10.08
CA GLN A 372 25.08 -2.59 -9.57
C GLN A 372 25.08 -1.05 -9.57
N GLU A 373 26.15 -0.42 -9.08
CA GLU A 373 26.27 1.04 -9.09
C GLU A 373 26.22 1.62 -10.51
N ARG A 374 26.86 0.97 -11.48
CA ARG A 374 26.77 1.39 -12.88
C ARG A 374 25.34 1.27 -13.41
N TRP A 375 24.65 0.18 -13.10
CA TRP A 375 23.25 -0.04 -13.50
C TRP A 375 22.30 1.00 -12.89
N LEU A 376 22.46 1.30 -11.61
CA LEU A 376 21.69 2.34 -10.94
C LEU A 376 21.85 3.72 -11.59
N ARG A 377 23.10 4.13 -11.89
CA ARG A 377 23.35 5.39 -12.60
C ARG A 377 22.70 5.41 -13.99
N GLN A 378 22.90 4.33 -14.78
CA GLN A 378 22.32 4.22 -16.12
C GLN A 378 20.79 4.24 -16.09
N ALA A 379 20.17 3.53 -15.13
CA ALA A 379 18.73 3.52 -14.96
C ALA A 379 18.19 4.92 -14.61
N HIS A 380 18.85 5.61 -13.69
CA HIS A 380 18.49 6.97 -13.29
C HIS A 380 18.61 7.97 -14.45
N GLU A 381 19.68 7.91 -15.22
CA GLU A 381 19.87 8.74 -16.42
C GLU A 381 18.77 8.48 -17.46
N ALA A 382 18.49 7.21 -17.75
CA ALA A 382 17.47 6.81 -18.70
C ALA A 382 16.06 7.25 -18.26
N TRP A 383 15.73 7.10 -16.97
CA TRP A 383 14.48 7.55 -16.41
C TRP A 383 14.34 9.08 -16.46
N THR A 384 15.39 9.82 -16.12
CA THR A 384 15.41 11.30 -16.17
C THR A 384 15.12 11.80 -17.58
N GLN A 385 15.76 11.25 -18.60
CA GLN A 385 15.52 11.60 -20.01
C GLN A 385 14.06 11.34 -20.41
N ARG A 386 13.47 10.21 -19.97
CA ARG A 386 12.06 9.91 -20.25
C ARG A 386 11.11 10.86 -19.53
N ARG A 387 11.44 11.26 -18.30
CA ARG A 387 10.65 12.26 -17.55
C ARG A 387 10.65 13.60 -18.26
N GLU A 388 11.82 14.09 -18.68
CA GLU A 388 11.95 15.34 -19.44
C GLU A 388 11.12 15.28 -20.74
N ALA A 389 11.23 14.20 -21.51
CA ALA A 389 10.46 14.00 -22.73
C ALA A 389 8.93 14.04 -22.49
N ARG A 390 8.44 13.51 -21.38
CA ARG A 390 7.00 13.60 -21.02
C ARG A 390 6.57 15.03 -20.69
N LEU A 391 7.43 15.82 -20.05
CA LEU A 391 7.14 17.23 -19.75
C LEU A 391 7.15 18.07 -21.05
N ASP A 392 8.12 17.82 -21.94
CA ASP A 392 8.18 18.45 -23.25
C ASP A 392 6.95 18.10 -24.12
N GLU A 393 6.48 16.84 -24.05
CA GLU A 393 5.25 16.42 -24.72
C GLU A 393 4.01 17.19 -24.20
N ALA A 394 3.90 17.38 -22.88
CA ALA A 394 2.82 18.15 -22.27
C ALA A 394 2.85 19.61 -22.72
N ASP A 395 4.04 20.23 -22.76
CA ASP A 395 4.24 21.61 -23.19
C ASP A 395 3.95 21.79 -24.69
N ALA A 396 4.34 20.80 -25.51
CA ALA A 396 4.12 20.79 -26.95
C ALA A 396 2.62 20.75 -27.34
N GLN A 397 1.69 20.45 -26.39
CA GLN A 397 0.27 20.48 -26.69
C GLN A 397 -0.28 21.89 -27.00
N GLY A 398 0.45 22.95 -26.60
CA GLY A 398 0.12 24.34 -26.95
C GLY A 398 -1.16 24.87 -26.30
N LEU A 399 -1.54 24.36 -25.14
CA LEU A 399 -2.70 24.75 -24.35
C LEU A 399 -2.35 25.91 -23.39
N PRO A 400 -3.36 26.65 -22.86
CA PRO A 400 -3.16 27.69 -21.85
C PRO A 400 -2.36 27.17 -20.62
N PRO A 401 -1.69 28.05 -19.84
CA PRO A 401 -0.81 27.63 -18.73
C PRO A 401 -1.49 26.75 -17.67
N GLU A 402 -2.76 27.02 -17.34
CA GLU A 402 -3.50 26.24 -16.37
C GLU A 402 -3.76 24.80 -16.86
N GLU A 403 -4.18 24.67 -18.11
CA GLU A 403 -4.39 23.37 -18.76
C GLU A 403 -3.06 22.62 -18.90
N THR A 404 -2.00 23.33 -19.34
CA THR A 404 -0.64 22.76 -19.42
C THR A 404 -0.15 22.21 -18.06
N ALA A 405 -0.46 22.88 -16.95
CA ALA A 405 -0.11 22.40 -15.61
C ALA A 405 -0.81 21.07 -15.28
N LEU A 406 -2.08 20.91 -15.65
CA LEU A 406 -2.79 19.64 -15.52
C LEU A 406 -2.22 18.54 -16.42
N LEU A 407 -1.83 18.88 -17.66
CA LEU A 407 -1.18 17.93 -18.57
C LEU A 407 0.17 17.45 -18.01
N ARG A 408 0.97 18.35 -17.46
CA ARG A 408 2.24 17.97 -16.78
C ARG A 408 1.99 17.02 -15.59
N ALA A 409 0.93 17.27 -14.80
CA ALA A 409 0.53 16.37 -13.73
C ALA A 409 0.08 15.00 -14.26
N GLY A 410 -0.48 14.94 -15.46
CA GLY A 410 -0.83 13.70 -16.17
C GLY A 410 0.36 12.89 -16.68
N ALA A 411 1.59 13.42 -16.61
CA ALA A 411 2.81 12.80 -17.11
C ALA A 411 2.64 12.22 -18.53
N GLY A 412 2.92 10.94 -18.77
CA GLY A 412 2.77 10.28 -20.08
C GLY A 412 1.32 10.10 -20.57
N HIS A 413 0.34 10.66 -19.88
CA HIS A 413 -1.09 10.69 -20.28
C HIS A 413 -1.52 12.04 -20.88
N ALA A 414 -0.59 13.00 -20.98
CA ALA A 414 -0.85 14.37 -21.39
C ALA A 414 -1.54 14.48 -22.76
N ALA A 415 -1.10 13.69 -23.74
CA ALA A 415 -1.68 13.73 -25.10
C ALA A 415 -3.17 13.36 -25.13
N GLN A 416 -3.57 12.35 -24.34
CA GLN A 416 -4.97 11.90 -24.25
C GLN A 416 -5.85 12.95 -23.55
N LEU A 417 -5.36 13.57 -22.46
CA LEU A 417 -6.07 14.66 -21.78
C LEU A 417 -6.22 15.88 -22.70
N ALA A 418 -5.16 16.24 -23.43
CA ALA A 418 -5.20 17.33 -24.40
C ALA A 418 -6.18 17.05 -25.57
N ALA A 419 -6.21 15.81 -26.06
CA ALA A 419 -7.18 15.42 -27.10
C ALA A 419 -8.62 15.58 -26.60
N PHE A 420 -8.90 15.14 -25.39
CA PHE A 420 -10.22 15.32 -24.78
C PHE A 420 -10.60 16.79 -24.64
N LEU A 421 -9.71 17.67 -24.16
CA LEU A 421 -9.97 19.11 -24.04
C LEU A 421 -10.18 19.81 -25.42
N ARG A 422 -9.56 19.30 -26.49
CA ARG A 422 -9.82 19.81 -27.84
C ARG A 422 -11.19 19.40 -28.39
N GLU A 423 -11.63 18.17 -28.01
CA GLU A 423 -12.98 17.69 -28.36
C GLU A 423 -14.06 18.39 -27.54
N GLU A 424 -13.81 18.65 -26.26
CA GLU A 424 -14.72 19.21 -25.28
C GLU A 424 -14.10 20.41 -24.55
N PRO A 425 -13.99 21.59 -25.19
CA PRO A 425 -13.28 22.77 -24.62
C PRO A 425 -13.89 23.29 -23.30
N GLU A 426 -15.17 23.01 -23.06
CA GLU A 426 -15.88 23.40 -21.83
C GLU A 426 -15.69 22.41 -20.67
N ALA A 427 -15.03 21.29 -20.90
CA ALA A 427 -14.89 20.21 -19.92
C ALA A 427 -13.75 20.38 -18.90
N MET A 428 -13.06 21.53 -18.91
CA MET A 428 -12.02 21.84 -17.94
C MET A 428 -12.47 21.67 -16.46
N PRO A 429 -13.70 22.04 -16.06
CA PRO A 429 -14.22 21.76 -14.72
C PRO A 429 -14.14 20.27 -14.34
N LEU A 430 -14.40 19.34 -15.27
CA LEU A 430 -14.28 17.92 -15.01
C LEU A 430 -12.83 17.51 -14.64
N LEU A 431 -11.84 17.97 -15.41
CA LEU A 431 -10.44 17.65 -15.14
C LEU A 431 -9.96 18.20 -13.79
N ARG A 432 -10.46 19.38 -13.37
CA ARG A 432 -10.15 19.95 -12.05
C ARG A 432 -10.70 19.15 -10.88
N THR A 433 -11.73 18.32 -11.10
CA THR A 433 -12.27 17.45 -10.04
C THR A 433 -11.46 16.18 -9.81
N LEU A 434 -10.56 15.84 -10.74
CA LEU A 434 -9.79 14.59 -10.69
C LEU A 434 -8.69 14.66 -9.64
N LEU A 435 -8.46 13.54 -8.97
CA LEU A 435 -7.29 13.37 -8.11
C LEU A 435 -6.01 13.34 -8.97
N PRO A 436 -4.85 13.74 -8.41
CA PRO A 436 -3.59 13.69 -9.15
C PRO A 436 -3.32 12.34 -9.82
N LYS A 437 -3.68 11.23 -9.15
CA LYS A 437 -3.49 9.89 -9.69
C LYS A 437 -4.47 9.54 -10.82
N ASP A 438 -5.66 10.12 -10.82
CA ASP A 438 -6.61 9.93 -11.92
C ASP A 438 -6.12 10.58 -13.22
N LEU A 439 -5.45 11.73 -13.14
CA LEU A 439 -4.82 12.37 -14.29
C LEU A 439 -3.78 11.48 -15.00
N LEU A 440 -3.17 10.53 -14.27
CA LEU A 440 -2.16 9.62 -14.79
C LEU A 440 -2.74 8.44 -15.58
N ASP A 441 -4.04 8.11 -15.41
CA ASP A 441 -4.58 6.86 -15.94
C ASP A 441 -6.04 6.87 -16.38
N ILE A 442 -6.80 7.98 -16.20
CA ILE A 442 -8.20 8.01 -16.58
C ILE A 442 -8.37 7.81 -18.09
N ALA A 443 -9.18 6.85 -18.50
CA ALA A 443 -9.42 6.60 -19.90
C ALA A 443 -10.26 7.72 -20.54
N PRO A 444 -9.98 8.15 -21.80
CA PRO A 444 -10.71 9.22 -22.47
C PRO A 444 -12.21 8.95 -22.62
N ASP A 445 -12.62 7.69 -22.74
CA ASP A 445 -14.04 7.29 -22.81
C ASP A 445 -14.76 7.49 -21.49
N VAL A 446 -14.07 7.34 -20.33
CA VAL A 446 -14.62 7.70 -19.02
C VAL A 446 -14.89 9.20 -18.93
N LEU A 447 -13.95 10.01 -19.43
CA LEU A 447 -14.12 11.47 -19.46
C LEU A 447 -15.31 11.89 -20.34
N ARG A 448 -15.40 11.32 -21.57
CA ARG A 448 -16.50 11.59 -22.51
C ARG A 448 -17.85 11.16 -21.94
N ASP A 449 -17.93 9.92 -21.42
CA ASP A 449 -19.14 9.40 -20.82
C ASP A 449 -19.61 10.23 -19.62
N THR A 450 -18.67 10.60 -18.74
CA THR A 450 -18.96 11.44 -17.58
C THR A 450 -19.45 12.81 -18.00
N TRP A 451 -18.75 13.49 -18.91
CA TRP A 451 -19.10 14.83 -19.36
C TRP A 451 -20.47 14.86 -20.04
N ALA A 452 -20.72 13.94 -20.96
CA ALA A 452 -21.95 13.89 -21.75
C ALA A 452 -23.20 13.49 -20.93
N HIS A 453 -23.06 12.71 -19.85
CA HIS A 453 -24.20 12.13 -19.16
C HIS A 453 -24.33 12.56 -17.68
N THR A 454 -23.57 13.58 -17.24
CA THR A 454 -23.74 14.11 -15.88
C THR A 454 -24.87 15.14 -15.84
N PRO A 455 -25.94 14.90 -15.05
CA PRO A 455 -27.03 15.86 -14.92
C PRO A 455 -26.57 17.13 -14.21
N ARG A 456 -27.15 18.26 -14.60
CA ARG A 456 -26.97 19.55 -13.92
C ARG A 456 -28.31 20.02 -13.32
N PRO A 457 -28.58 19.62 -12.07
CA PRO A 457 -29.84 19.97 -11.40
C PRO A 457 -29.85 21.44 -10.99
N ASP A 458 -31.04 22.05 -11.02
CA ASP A 458 -31.26 23.41 -10.51
C ASP A 458 -31.05 23.48 -9.00
N GLY A 459 -30.52 24.62 -8.53
CA GLY A 459 -30.40 24.93 -7.09
C GLY A 459 -29.23 24.25 -6.36
N VAL A 460 -28.37 23.51 -7.05
CA VAL A 460 -27.11 22.97 -6.49
C VAL A 460 -25.98 24.00 -6.73
N PRO A 461 -25.26 24.44 -5.69
CA PRO A 461 -24.12 25.34 -5.87
C PRO A 461 -23.05 24.75 -6.79
N GLU A 462 -22.41 25.55 -7.65
CA GLU A 462 -21.43 25.13 -8.66
C GLU A 462 -20.35 24.22 -8.07
N GLY A 463 -19.64 24.66 -7.03
CA GLY A 463 -18.58 23.85 -6.42
C GLY A 463 -19.06 22.54 -5.76
N ILE A 464 -20.34 22.47 -5.33
CA ILE A 464 -20.96 21.21 -4.85
C ILE A 464 -21.27 20.32 -6.05
N TRP A 465 -21.77 20.87 -7.14
CA TRP A 465 -22.02 20.11 -8.36
C TRP A 465 -20.73 19.55 -8.96
N GLU A 466 -19.71 20.38 -9.11
CA GLU A 466 -18.40 19.93 -9.62
C GLU A 466 -17.82 18.79 -8.78
N ALA A 467 -17.69 19.01 -7.48
CA ALA A 467 -17.01 18.05 -6.60
C ALA A 467 -17.80 16.75 -6.34
N PHE A 468 -19.16 16.80 -6.35
CA PHE A 468 -19.97 15.71 -5.82
C PHE A 468 -21.08 15.22 -6.78
N VAL A 469 -21.14 15.75 -8.01
CA VAL A 469 -21.97 15.23 -9.10
C VAL A 469 -21.12 14.98 -10.34
N LEU A 470 -20.37 15.99 -10.80
CA LEU A 470 -19.53 15.90 -11.99
C LEU A 470 -18.34 14.96 -11.79
N CYS A 471 -17.63 15.07 -10.67
CA CYS A 471 -16.48 14.21 -10.36
C CYS A 471 -16.85 12.73 -10.49
N PRO A 472 -16.13 11.93 -11.31
CA PRO A 472 -16.41 10.50 -11.43
C PRO A 472 -15.96 9.69 -10.21
N ARG A 473 -14.93 10.15 -9.49
CA ARG A 473 -14.31 9.46 -8.36
C ARG A 473 -15.13 9.61 -7.08
N VAL A 474 -15.44 8.49 -6.43
CA VAL A 474 -16.07 8.44 -5.10
C VAL A 474 -15.09 7.95 -4.04
N GLY A 475 -14.46 6.81 -4.26
CA GLY A 475 -13.47 6.15 -3.39
C GLY A 475 -12.26 5.69 -4.20
N TYR A 476 -11.86 4.42 -4.02
CA TYR A 476 -10.74 3.82 -4.77
C TYR A 476 -11.18 2.84 -5.87
N GLU A 477 -12.46 2.94 -6.30
CA GLU A 477 -13.01 2.11 -7.37
C GLU A 477 -12.27 2.31 -8.70
N GLN A 478 -12.31 1.31 -9.58
CA GLN A 478 -11.88 1.45 -10.96
C GLN A 478 -12.84 2.40 -11.69
N LEU A 479 -12.32 3.43 -12.36
CA LEU A 479 -13.12 4.32 -13.20
C LEU A 479 -13.35 3.67 -14.56
N LEU A 480 -14.63 3.50 -14.90
CA LEU A 480 -15.11 2.93 -16.17
C LEU A 480 -16.16 3.86 -16.80
N PRO A 481 -16.38 3.78 -18.12
CA PRO A 481 -17.41 4.55 -18.79
C PRO A 481 -18.80 3.97 -18.47
N GLN A 482 -19.36 4.31 -17.33
CA GLN A 482 -20.59 3.74 -16.77
C GLN A 482 -21.64 4.79 -16.39
N ARG A 483 -21.35 6.09 -16.57
CA ARG A 483 -22.26 7.16 -16.17
C ARG A 483 -23.60 7.07 -16.89
N ARG A 484 -23.56 6.80 -18.19
CA ARG A 484 -24.76 6.63 -19.01
C ARG A 484 -25.64 5.48 -18.51
N GLU A 485 -25.05 4.32 -18.29
CA GLU A 485 -25.76 3.12 -17.82
C GLU A 485 -26.36 3.34 -16.43
N LEU A 486 -25.63 3.97 -15.51
CA LEU A 486 -26.12 4.30 -14.17
C LEU A 486 -27.28 5.30 -14.23
N THR A 487 -27.22 6.30 -15.12
CA THR A 487 -28.30 7.32 -15.29
C THR A 487 -29.60 6.68 -15.80
N THR A 488 -29.50 5.68 -16.65
CA THR A 488 -30.65 5.00 -17.29
C THR A 488 -31.03 3.67 -16.60
N TYR A 489 -30.37 3.31 -15.48
CA TYR A 489 -30.59 2.02 -14.83
C TYR A 489 -32.02 1.87 -14.27
N PHE A 490 -32.61 2.94 -13.76
CA PHE A 490 -33.97 2.94 -13.24
C PHE A 490 -34.94 3.59 -14.25
N SER A 491 -36.24 3.24 -14.18
CA SER A 491 -37.26 3.99 -14.89
C SER A 491 -37.32 5.45 -14.39
N GLU A 492 -37.81 6.38 -15.21
CA GLU A 492 -37.89 7.78 -14.84
C GLU A 492 -38.75 8.01 -13.57
N GLU A 493 -39.85 7.27 -13.40
CA GLU A 493 -40.68 7.37 -12.20
C GLU A 493 -39.89 7.00 -10.94
N ARG A 494 -39.07 5.94 -11.03
CA ARG A 494 -38.25 5.48 -9.91
C ARG A 494 -37.08 6.43 -9.66
N SER A 495 -36.44 6.92 -10.70
CA SER A 495 -35.39 7.94 -10.64
C SER A 495 -35.88 9.23 -9.98
N ALA A 496 -37.12 9.65 -10.28
CA ALA A 496 -37.75 10.83 -9.66
C ALA A 496 -38.01 10.62 -8.14
N VAL A 497 -38.33 9.40 -7.71
CA VAL A 497 -38.44 9.09 -6.27
C VAL A 497 -37.08 9.19 -5.59
N PHE A 498 -36.04 8.59 -6.15
CA PHE A 498 -34.70 8.58 -5.55
C PHE A 498 -34.04 9.97 -5.57
N ARG A 499 -34.29 10.80 -6.57
CA ARG A 499 -33.87 12.20 -6.57
C ARG A 499 -34.46 13.02 -5.43
N ARG A 500 -35.74 12.80 -5.09
CA ARG A 500 -36.42 13.47 -3.98
C ARG A 500 -36.07 12.90 -2.62
N ASP A 501 -35.86 11.58 -2.56
CA ASP A 501 -35.55 10.84 -1.34
C ASP A 501 -34.41 9.85 -1.56
N PRO A 502 -33.15 10.29 -1.50
CA PRO A 502 -31.99 9.39 -1.62
C PRO A 502 -31.91 8.31 -0.52
N ALA A 503 -32.56 8.50 0.63
CA ALA A 503 -32.64 7.47 1.65
C ALA A 503 -33.43 6.24 1.16
N ALA A 504 -34.43 6.43 0.30
CA ALA A 504 -35.14 5.32 -0.35
C ALA A 504 -34.23 4.54 -1.32
N LEU A 505 -33.26 5.20 -1.98
CA LEU A 505 -32.24 4.49 -2.78
C LEU A 505 -31.35 3.62 -1.89
N TRP A 506 -30.89 4.15 -0.75
CA TRP A 506 -30.11 3.35 0.20
C TRP A 506 -30.85 2.13 0.73
N ALA A 507 -32.12 2.32 1.09
CA ALA A 507 -32.98 1.22 1.53
C ALA A 507 -33.09 0.13 0.43
N TRP A 508 -33.33 0.54 -0.83
CA TRP A 508 -33.36 -0.39 -1.95
C TRP A 508 -32.02 -1.12 -2.15
N LEU A 509 -30.88 -0.42 -2.06
CA LEU A 509 -29.55 -1.06 -2.16
C LEU A 509 -29.32 -2.07 -1.04
N THR A 510 -29.84 -1.80 0.17
CA THR A 510 -29.69 -2.71 1.30
C THR A 510 -30.45 -4.03 1.08
N GLU A 511 -31.56 -4.00 0.36
CA GLU A 511 -32.33 -5.20 -0.03
C GLU A 511 -31.75 -5.86 -1.29
N ALA A 512 -31.31 -5.08 -2.29
CA ALA A 512 -30.95 -5.55 -3.61
C ALA A 512 -29.51 -6.08 -3.72
N ILE A 513 -28.59 -5.60 -2.87
CA ILE A 513 -27.17 -5.91 -2.91
C ILE A 513 -26.79 -6.71 -1.66
N ALA A 514 -26.52 -7.97 -1.84
CA ALA A 514 -26.08 -8.87 -0.78
C ALA A 514 -24.64 -8.53 -0.34
N PRO A 515 -24.34 -8.62 0.96
CA PRO A 515 -22.97 -8.40 1.45
C PRO A 515 -22.03 -9.47 0.95
N SER A 516 -20.84 -9.06 0.54
CA SER A 516 -19.75 -9.94 0.09
C SER A 516 -18.39 -9.31 0.37
N VAL A 517 -17.31 -10.01 0.04
CA VAL A 517 -15.94 -9.47 0.07
C VAL A 517 -15.55 -8.78 -1.26
N LEU A 518 -16.40 -8.85 -2.28
CA LEU A 518 -16.10 -8.30 -3.60
C LEU A 518 -16.21 -6.78 -3.59
N SER A 519 -15.25 -6.12 -4.23
CA SER A 519 -15.24 -4.67 -4.46
C SER A 519 -15.21 -4.37 -5.97
N PRO A 520 -16.28 -4.75 -6.71
CA PRO A 520 -16.40 -4.49 -8.14
C PRO A 520 -16.72 -3.02 -8.42
N SER A 521 -16.65 -2.62 -9.71
CA SER A 521 -17.17 -1.30 -10.10
C SER A 521 -18.68 -1.13 -9.76
N PRO A 522 -19.19 0.10 -9.70
CA PRO A 522 -20.62 0.34 -9.44
C PRO A 522 -21.56 -0.46 -10.35
N LEU A 523 -21.30 -0.49 -11.66
CA LEU A 523 -22.13 -1.24 -12.61
C LEU A 523 -22.03 -2.75 -12.42
N ALA A 524 -20.82 -3.26 -12.18
CA ALA A 524 -20.60 -4.68 -11.89
C ALA A 524 -21.27 -5.09 -10.57
N ALA A 525 -21.25 -4.24 -9.53
CA ALA A 525 -21.96 -4.50 -8.29
C ALA A 525 -23.48 -4.63 -8.48
N LEU A 526 -24.08 -3.80 -9.36
CA LEU A 526 -25.48 -3.90 -9.72
C LEU A 526 -25.79 -5.21 -10.46
N THR A 527 -24.91 -5.63 -11.36
CA THR A 527 -25.07 -6.87 -12.15
C THR A 527 -24.95 -8.09 -11.25
N LEU A 528 -23.90 -8.15 -10.42
CA LEU A 528 -23.62 -9.27 -9.51
C LEU A 528 -24.60 -9.36 -8.33
N ARG A 529 -25.29 -8.28 -8.01
CA ARG A 529 -26.12 -8.14 -6.79
C ARG A 529 -25.35 -8.43 -5.50
N GLN A 530 -24.04 -8.17 -5.51
CA GLN A 530 -23.13 -8.41 -4.40
C GLN A 530 -22.07 -7.31 -4.36
N ALA A 531 -21.74 -6.85 -3.14
CA ALA A 531 -20.68 -5.89 -2.91
C ALA A 531 -20.19 -5.92 -1.45
N SER A 532 -18.93 -5.53 -1.23
CA SER A 532 -18.43 -5.23 0.10
C SER A 532 -19.19 -4.01 0.68
N PRO A 533 -19.21 -3.83 2.00
CA PRO A 533 -19.84 -2.66 2.61
C PRO A 533 -19.32 -1.34 2.05
N GLU A 534 -18.02 -1.26 1.74
CA GLU A 534 -17.41 -0.08 1.13
C GLU A 534 -17.87 0.12 -0.31
N ALA A 535 -17.80 -0.93 -1.15
CA ALA A 535 -18.24 -0.87 -2.54
C ALA A 535 -19.74 -0.53 -2.65
N LYS A 536 -20.57 -0.97 -1.68
CA LYS A 536 -22.00 -0.58 -1.62
C LYS A 536 -22.16 0.92 -1.35
N ARG A 537 -21.34 1.53 -0.49
CA ARG A 537 -21.37 2.98 -0.26
C ARG A 537 -20.90 3.76 -1.49
N VAL A 538 -19.86 3.27 -2.16
CA VAL A 538 -19.40 3.83 -3.46
C VAL A 538 -20.51 3.75 -4.51
N LEU A 539 -21.18 2.61 -4.64
CA LEU A 539 -22.31 2.41 -5.54
C LEU A 539 -23.46 3.40 -5.26
N PHE A 540 -23.81 3.59 -3.99
CA PHE A 540 -24.83 4.58 -3.59
C PHE A 540 -24.47 5.98 -4.09
N ALA A 541 -23.24 6.43 -3.82
CA ALA A 541 -22.80 7.76 -4.23
C ALA A 541 -22.73 7.89 -5.77
N ALA A 542 -22.28 6.86 -6.48
CA ALA A 542 -22.24 6.84 -7.95
C ALA A 542 -23.65 6.94 -8.56
N LEU A 543 -24.63 6.20 -8.03
CA LEU A 543 -26.03 6.27 -8.46
C LEU A 543 -26.66 7.65 -8.14
N CYS A 544 -26.42 8.19 -6.93
CA CYS A 544 -26.87 9.54 -6.60
C CYS A 544 -26.34 10.57 -7.60
N ARG A 545 -25.03 10.56 -7.89
CA ARG A 545 -24.39 11.46 -8.87
C ARG A 545 -24.97 11.27 -10.27
N ALA A 546 -25.22 10.05 -10.70
CA ALA A 546 -25.86 9.76 -11.98
C ALA A 546 -27.30 10.29 -12.05
N LEU A 547 -27.99 10.38 -10.93
CA LEU A 547 -29.32 10.98 -10.82
C LEU A 547 -29.29 12.51 -10.58
N GLY A 548 -28.10 13.14 -10.50
CA GLY A 548 -27.95 14.58 -10.26
C GLY A 548 -28.02 14.97 -8.78
N VAL A 549 -27.95 14.00 -7.86
CA VAL A 549 -27.90 14.25 -6.42
C VAL A 549 -26.43 14.26 -5.95
N PRO A 550 -25.93 15.37 -5.36
CA PRO A 550 -24.57 15.37 -4.84
C PRO A 550 -24.41 14.34 -3.71
N ALA A 551 -23.39 13.50 -3.82
CA ALA A 551 -23.14 12.44 -2.85
C ALA A 551 -21.64 12.16 -2.68
N ARG A 552 -21.25 11.71 -1.49
CA ARG A 552 -19.86 11.42 -1.11
C ARG A 552 -19.76 10.34 -0.04
N LEU A 553 -18.54 9.94 0.25
CA LEU A 553 -18.20 9.26 1.50
C LEU A 553 -17.78 10.32 2.53
N ALA A 554 -18.30 10.21 3.75
CA ALA A 554 -17.98 11.12 4.84
C ALA A 554 -16.49 11.03 5.20
N PRO A 555 -15.75 12.15 5.27
CA PRO A 555 -14.32 12.14 5.57
C PRO A 555 -13.97 11.50 6.92
N GLU A 556 -14.88 11.59 7.90
CA GLU A 556 -14.62 11.16 9.27
C GLU A 556 -14.68 9.65 9.47
N ASP A 557 -15.50 8.94 8.69
CA ASP A 557 -15.76 7.51 8.92
C ASP A 557 -16.17 6.72 7.66
N GLY A 558 -16.10 7.34 6.48
CA GLY A 558 -16.45 6.69 5.21
C GLY A 558 -17.94 6.36 5.03
N ALA A 559 -18.84 6.87 5.87
CA ALA A 559 -20.28 6.67 5.70
C ALA A 559 -20.79 7.35 4.42
N ALA A 560 -21.79 6.76 3.76
CA ALA A 560 -22.39 7.37 2.59
C ALA A 560 -23.26 8.59 2.96
N GLU A 561 -23.03 9.72 2.28
CA GLU A 561 -23.76 10.98 2.50
C GLU A 561 -24.31 11.53 1.18
N TYR A 562 -25.42 12.25 1.26
CA TYR A 562 -26.01 12.98 0.15
C TYR A 562 -26.39 14.41 0.56
N TRP A 563 -26.30 15.34 -0.40
CA TRP A 563 -26.66 16.74 -0.20
C TRP A 563 -28.16 16.95 -0.36
N HIS A 564 -28.81 17.54 0.65
CA HIS A 564 -30.22 17.83 0.60
C HIS A 564 -30.55 19.13 1.36
N ASN A 565 -31.18 20.08 0.68
CA ASN A 565 -31.58 21.37 1.26
C ASN A 565 -30.41 22.11 1.97
N GLY A 566 -29.23 22.16 1.35
CA GLY A 566 -28.09 22.91 1.88
C GLY A 566 -27.23 22.19 2.92
N VAL A 567 -27.53 20.92 3.26
CA VAL A 567 -26.79 20.14 4.26
C VAL A 567 -26.50 18.73 3.80
N TRP A 568 -25.39 18.17 4.28
CA TRP A 568 -25.06 16.76 4.11
C TRP A 568 -25.90 15.91 5.05
N LYS A 569 -26.55 14.88 4.52
CA LYS A 569 -27.34 13.89 5.26
C LYS A 569 -26.74 12.52 5.10
N ARG A 570 -26.66 11.76 6.18
CA ARG A 570 -26.19 10.37 6.18
C ARG A 570 -27.29 9.41 5.79
N THR A 571 -26.90 8.31 5.14
CA THR A 571 -27.82 7.20 4.80
C THR A 571 -28.10 6.31 6.00
N GLU A 572 -27.18 6.22 6.95
CA GLU A 572 -27.25 5.38 8.15
C GLU A 572 -27.19 6.24 9.42
N GLY A 573 -27.99 5.86 10.41
CA GLY A 573 -28.00 6.48 11.74
C GLY A 573 -28.90 7.73 11.85
N ARG A 574 -29.40 7.98 13.06
CA ARG A 574 -30.05 9.23 13.41
C ARG A 574 -28.97 10.28 13.73
N ASP A 575 -29.29 11.53 13.52
CA ASP A 575 -28.42 12.71 13.74
C ASP A 575 -28.18 12.99 15.26
N THR A 576 -27.79 11.94 16.00
CA THR A 576 -27.57 11.96 17.45
C THR A 576 -26.09 11.82 17.80
N ARG A 577 -25.21 12.30 16.91
CA ARG A 577 -23.75 12.15 17.13
C ARG A 577 -23.30 12.95 18.36
N GLY A 578 -22.40 12.36 19.12
CA GLY A 578 -21.62 13.02 20.16
C GLY A 578 -20.32 13.60 19.60
N THR A 579 -19.59 14.27 20.48
CA THR A 579 -18.29 14.87 20.15
C THR A 579 -17.23 14.38 21.15
N VAL A 580 -16.13 13.85 20.63
CA VAL A 580 -14.93 13.56 21.42
C VAL A 580 -13.89 14.63 21.14
N VAL A 581 -13.42 15.30 22.18
CA VAL A 581 -12.37 16.34 22.10
C VAL A 581 -11.14 15.83 22.85
N LEU A 582 -10.02 15.74 22.12
CA LEU A 582 -8.75 15.31 22.69
C LEU A 582 -7.91 16.54 23.07
N ILE A 583 -7.18 16.44 24.15
CA ILE A 583 -6.27 17.50 24.64
C ILE A 583 -4.86 16.91 24.71
N CYS A 584 -3.95 17.46 23.94
CA CYS A 584 -2.53 17.11 24.01
C CYS A 584 -1.88 17.59 25.32
N PRO A 585 -0.81 16.97 25.78
CA PRO A 585 0.07 17.52 26.81
C PRO A 585 0.56 18.92 26.43
N ALA A 586 0.80 19.77 27.45
CA ALA A 586 1.23 21.14 27.22
C ALA A 586 2.53 21.21 26.43
N GLY A 587 2.53 21.95 25.31
CA GLY A 587 3.69 22.13 24.44
C GLY A 587 3.94 21.00 23.44
N GLU A 588 3.12 19.96 23.42
CA GLU A 588 3.20 18.86 22.45
C GLU A 588 2.15 19.01 21.34
N LYS A 589 2.52 18.60 20.12
CA LYS A 589 1.62 18.49 18.98
C LYS A 589 1.57 17.03 18.56
N TRP A 590 0.40 16.40 18.69
CA TRP A 590 0.20 14.99 18.36
C TRP A 590 -0.60 14.83 17.08
N VAL A 591 -0.27 13.78 16.32
CA VAL A 591 -0.84 13.49 15.02
C VAL A 591 -1.64 12.19 15.09
N CYS A 592 -2.89 12.23 14.61
CA CYS A 592 -3.73 11.06 14.47
C CYS A 592 -3.12 10.08 13.46
N GLY A 593 -3.08 8.79 13.81
CA GLY A 593 -2.44 7.74 13.00
C GLY A 593 -0.93 7.60 13.26
N VAL A 594 -0.32 8.51 14.06
CA VAL A 594 1.10 8.43 14.46
C VAL A 594 1.21 8.32 15.98
N ASP A 595 0.72 9.31 16.70
CA ASP A 595 0.82 9.38 18.17
C ASP A 595 -0.41 8.78 18.86
N PHE A 596 -1.58 8.86 18.23
CA PHE A 596 -2.84 8.35 18.75
C PHE A 596 -3.79 7.93 17.64
N SER A 597 -4.79 7.12 17.99
CA SER A 597 -5.93 6.80 17.13
C SER A 597 -7.20 6.61 17.93
N LEU A 598 -8.35 6.93 17.34
CA LEU A 598 -9.67 6.68 17.91
C LEU A 598 -10.44 5.73 17.00
N SER A 599 -10.90 4.61 17.54
CA SER A 599 -11.68 3.61 16.81
C SER A 599 -13.03 3.37 17.48
N ALA A 600 -14.09 3.29 16.66
CA ALA A 600 -15.38 2.77 17.08
C ALA A 600 -15.31 1.23 17.14
N LEU A 601 -15.77 0.64 18.25
CA LEU A 601 -15.82 -0.79 18.44
C LEU A 601 -17.15 -1.34 17.91
N THR A 602 -17.08 -2.23 16.93
CA THR A 602 -18.24 -2.88 16.30
C THR A 602 -18.23 -4.38 16.58
N PRO A 603 -19.34 -5.11 16.34
CA PRO A 603 -19.33 -6.57 16.41
C PRO A 603 -18.30 -7.22 15.47
N ASP A 604 -18.02 -6.57 14.33
CA ASP A 604 -17.11 -7.07 13.30
C ASP A 604 -15.66 -6.64 13.52
N GLY A 605 -15.36 -5.84 14.55
CA GLY A 605 -14.02 -5.37 14.87
C GLY A 605 -13.98 -3.90 15.31
N ALA A 606 -12.88 -3.22 14.98
CA ALA A 606 -12.69 -1.79 15.22
C ALA A 606 -12.73 -1.03 13.89
N ARG A 607 -13.31 0.16 13.88
CA ARG A 607 -13.31 1.06 12.73
C ARG A 607 -12.67 2.38 13.13
N LEU A 608 -11.58 2.72 12.45
CA LEU A 608 -10.84 3.97 12.66
C LEU A 608 -11.73 5.18 12.33
N LEU A 609 -11.63 6.21 13.14
CA LEU A 609 -12.23 7.52 12.91
C LEU A 609 -11.13 8.55 12.64
N TRP A 610 -11.49 9.52 11.81
CA TRP A 610 -10.61 10.65 11.51
C TRP A 610 -11.11 11.93 12.17
N PRO A 611 -10.22 12.77 12.69
CA PRO A 611 -10.60 14.02 13.34
C PRO A 611 -11.03 15.09 12.32
N SER A 612 -11.72 16.10 12.81
CA SER A 612 -11.96 17.35 12.10
C SER A 612 -10.63 18.07 11.79
N ALA A 613 -10.69 19.19 11.07
CA ALA A 613 -9.51 19.94 10.61
C ALA A 613 -8.58 20.44 11.74
N ASP A 614 -9.04 20.46 13.00
CA ASP A 614 -8.21 20.77 14.18
C ASP A 614 -7.29 19.62 14.61
N GLY A 615 -7.45 18.44 14.01
CA GLY A 615 -6.68 17.23 14.29
C GLY A 615 -7.04 16.53 15.61
N LEU A 616 -7.95 17.07 16.44
CA LEU A 616 -8.22 16.60 17.80
C LEU A 616 -9.71 16.43 18.15
N THR A 617 -10.61 16.90 17.30
CA THR A 617 -12.07 16.80 17.53
C THR A 617 -12.68 15.75 16.59
N PHE A 618 -13.43 14.82 17.18
CA PHE A 618 -14.11 13.74 16.47
C PHE A 618 -15.61 13.86 16.62
N SER A 619 -16.33 13.79 15.51
CA SER A 619 -17.77 13.54 15.52
C SER A 619 -18.03 12.05 15.47
N ALA A 620 -18.76 11.49 16.42
CA ALA A 620 -18.89 10.05 16.61
C ALA A 620 -20.33 9.64 16.95
N ALA A 621 -20.79 8.51 16.43
CA ALA A 621 -22.10 7.94 16.76
C ALA A 621 -22.12 7.47 18.24
N PRO A 622 -23.28 7.37 18.90
CA PRO A 622 -23.35 6.70 20.21
C PRO A 622 -22.84 5.26 20.13
N GLY A 623 -21.99 4.85 21.08
CA GLY A 623 -21.40 3.52 21.06
C GLY A 623 -20.14 3.38 21.92
N GLU A 624 -19.42 2.27 21.73
CA GLU A 624 -18.19 1.94 22.44
C GLU A 624 -16.97 2.33 21.59
N TYR A 625 -15.93 2.85 22.24
CA TYR A 625 -14.76 3.40 21.60
C TYR A 625 -13.46 2.88 22.23
N CYS A 626 -12.42 2.80 21.43
CA CYS A 626 -11.06 2.54 21.84
C CYS A 626 -10.16 3.70 21.38
N LEU A 627 -9.55 4.40 22.32
CA LEU A 627 -8.49 5.39 22.08
C LEU A 627 -7.16 4.73 22.41
N LEU A 628 -6.23 4.78 21.47
CA LEU A 628 -4.85 4.32 21.64
C LEU A 628 -3.90 5.51 21.60
N THR A 629 -2.86 5.46 22.42
CA THR A 629 -1.66 6.28 22.26
C THR A 629 -0.44 5.38 22.22
N THR A 630 0.55 5.72 21.42
CA THR A 630 1.76 4.90 21.27
C THR A 630 3.04 5.71 21.51
N ASN A 631 4.05 5.03 22.00
CA ASN A 631 5.42 5.51 22.07
C ASN A 631 6.31 4.40 21.53
N ARG A 632 6.71 4.54 20.25
CA ARG A 632 7.63 3.61 19.60
C ARG A 632 9.05 3.90 20.02
N LEU A 633 9.75 2.87 20.44
CA LEU A 633 11.13 2.94 20.93
C LEU A 633 12.15 2.71 19.79
N PRO A 634 13.41 3.13 19.96
CA PRO A 634 14.45 2.98 18.93
C PRO A 634 14.67 1.55 18.43
N ASN A 635 14.47 0.56 19.28
CA ASN A 635 14.57 -0.87 18.92
C ASN A 635 13.31 -1.43 18.22
N GLY A 636 12.28 -0.60 18.03
CA GLY A 636 11.01 -0.96 17.43
C GLY A 636 9.93 -1.39 18.41
N ASP A 637 10.26 -1.61 19.71
CA ASP A 637 9.26 -1.91 20.75
C ASP A 637 8.28 -0.75 20.89
N GLN A 638 7.08 -1.05 21.40
CA GLN A 638 6.08 -0.01 21.64
C GLN A 638 5.58 -0.05 23.08
N ARG A 639 5.42 1.14 23.65
CA ARG A 639 4.68 1.38 24.89
C ARG A 639 3.36 2.04 24.54
N VAL A 640 2.27 1.35 24.81
CA VAL A 640 0.93 1.74 24.37
C VAL A 640 0.09 2.02 25.59
N LEU A 641 -0.75 3.04 25.55
CA LEU A 641 -1.86 3.22 26.46
C LEU A 641 -3.16 3.05 25.69
N ARG A 642 -4.08 2.29 26.25
CA ARG A 642 -5.40 2.02 25.70
C ARG A 642 -6.48 2.54 26.66
N LEU A 643 -7.44 3.28 26.14
CA LEU A 643 -8.62 3.73 26.88
C LEU A 643 -9.88 3.25 26.16
N HIS A 644 -10.65 2.39 26.78
CA HIS A 644 -11.99 2.05 26.35
C HIS A 644 -13.02 2.94 27.04
N PHE A 645 -13.98 3.49 26.30
CA PHE A 645 -15.05 4.32 26.84
C PHE A 645 -16.32 4.24 25.98
N SER A 646 -17.44 4.61 26.58
CA SER A 646 -18.73 4.75 25.89
C SER A 646 -19.01 6.22 25.58
N LEU A 647 -19.72 6.50 24.49
CA LEU A 647 -20.21 7.83 24.13
C LEU A 647 -21.74 7.77 23.97
N ALA A 648 -22.45 8.63 24.68
CA ALA A 648 -23.90 8.74 24.54
C ALA A 648 -24.31 9.68 23.42
N ALA A 649 -25.60 9.64 23.04
CA ALA A 649 -26.15 10.52 22.02
C ALA A 649 -26.05 11.99 22.46
N GLY A 650 -25.46 12.84 21.60
CA GLY A 650 -25.25 14.26 21.84
C GLY A 650 -24.24 14.60 22.96
N GLU A 651 -23.58 13.60 23.53
CA GLU A 651 -22.56 13.81 24.55
C GLU A 651 -21.33 14.53 23.99
N ARG A 652 -20.79 15.46 24.78
CA ARG A 652 -19.48 16.05 24.57
C ARG A 652 -18.49 15.50 25.60
N ARG A 653 -17.57 14.65 25.17
CA ARG A 653 -16.55 14.05 26.01
C ARG A 653 -15.19 14.65 25.73
N THR A 654 -14.51 15.09 26.78
CA THR A 654 -13.15 15.63 26.70
C THR A 654 -12.18 14.66 27.35
N ILE A 655 -11.11 14.25 26.63
CA ILE A 655 -10.11 13.30 27.11
C ILE A 655 -8.74 13.93 26.98
N ARG A 656 -7.96 13.92 28.05
CA ARG A 656 -6.54 14.30 28.01
C ARG A 656 -5.73 13.10 27.51
N LEU A 657 -4.94 13.31 26.46
CA LEU A 657 -4.02 12.32 25.96
C LEU A 657 -2.87 12.11 26.96
N GLU A 658 -2.50 10.86 27.14
CA GLU A 658 -1.37 10.44 27.97
C GLU A 658 -0.43 9.56 27.11
N ARG A 659 0.87 9.65 27.37
CA ARG A 659 1.88 8.79 26.71
C ARG A 659 2.47 7.83 27.75
N ALA A 660 2.59 6.57 27.39
CA ALA A 660 3.30 5.60 28.23
C ALA A 660 4.75 6.02 28.39
N HIS A 661 5.25 6.05 29.61
CA HIS A 661 6.63 6.40 29.91
C HIS A 661 7.58 5.35 29.33
N ALA A 662 8.65 5.81 28.69
CA ALA A 662 9.77 4.99 28.26
C ALA A 662 11.07 5.76 28.50
N ALA A 663 11.99 5.12 29.19
CA ALA A 663 13.30 5.69 29.43
C ALA A 663 14.18 5.54 28.17
N LEU A 664 14.12 6.52 27.25
CA LEU A 664 14.99 6.53 26.06
C LEU A 664 16.47 6.37 26.43
N SER A 665 16.90 6.92 27.58
CA SER A 665 18.28 6.81 28.07
C SER A 665 18.77 5.38 28.27
N GLU A 666 17.89 4.44 28.58
CA GLU A 666 18.24 3.00 28.77
C GLU A 666 18.54 2.29 27.45
N MET A 667 18.15 2.90 26.33
CA MET A 667 18.31 2.33 24.99
C MET A 667 19.48 2.97 24.20
N LEU A 668 20.09 4.01 24.74
CA LEU A 668 21.15 4.75 24.06
C LEU A 668 22.51 4.12 24.36
N GLY A 669 23.25 3.80 23.31
CA GLY A 669 24.62 3.31 23.38
C GLY A 669 25.65 4.43 23.59
N SER A 670 26.91 4.04 23.61
CA SER A 670 28.05 4.93 23.44
C SER A 670 29.09 4.20 22.62
N HIS A 671 29.14 4.48 21.34
CA HIS A 671 29.95 3.76 20.35
C HIS A 671 30.97 4.73 19.76
N ALA A 672 32.25 4.45 20.00
CA ALA A 672 33.31 5.22 19.38
C ALA A 672 33.39 4.92 17.90
N MET A 673 33.48 5.95 17.09
CA MET A 673 33.71 5.87 15.66
C MET A 673 35.15 6.33 15.37
N GLU A 674 35.81 5.66 14.45
CA GLU A 674 37.13 6.10 13.99
C GLU A 674 36.98 7.33 13.09
N ASP A 675 38.06 8.16 13.06
CA ASP A 675 38.15 9.26 12.11
C ASP A 675 38.50 8.71 10.72
N PHE A 676 37.50 8.36 9.96
CA PHE A 676 37.58 7.66 8.68
C PHE A 676 37.00 8.48 7.51
N PHE A 677 36.74 9.79 7.74
CA PHE A 677 36.06 10.57 6.74
C PHE A 677 36.92 10.80 5.50
N SER A 678 36.55 10.16 4.40
CA SER A 678 36.94 10.54 3.04
C SER A 678 36.08 11.70 2.52
N ALA A 679 35.13 12.19 3.32
CA ALA A 679 34.20 13.23 2.95
C ALA A 679 34.90 14.54 2.57
N ARG A 680 34.33 15.22 1.57
CA ARG A 680 34.80 16.52 1.08
C ARG A 680 33.69 17.54 1.09
N THR A 681 34.03 18.79 1.22
CA THR A 681 33.09 19.89 0.98
C THR A 681 32.67 19.91 -0.51
N MET A 682 31.62 20.67 -0.82
CA MET A 682 31.22 20.90 -2.22
C MET A 682 32.31 21.57 -3.05
N ALA A 683 33.31 22.23 -2.43
CA ALA A 683 34.49 22.79 -3.09
C ALA A 683 35.63 21.76 -3.26
N GLY A 684 35.46 20.52 -2.79
CA GLY A 684 36.45 19.43 -2.91
C GLY A 684 37.47 19.38 -1.79
N GLU A 685 37.36 20.23 -0.75
CA GLU A 685 38.28 20.26 0.39
C GLU A 685 38.00 19.07 1.35
N PRO A 686 39.01 18.35 1.82
CA PRO A 686 38.85 17.27 2.77
C PRO A 686 38.32 17.74 4.12
N VAL A 687 37.48 16.96 4.75
CA VAL A 687 36.85 17.25 6.06
C VAL A 687 37.34 16.25 7.11
N SER A 688 37.80 16.73 8.29
CA SER A 688 38.03 15.85 9.43
C SER A 688 36.73 15.52 10.14
N GLY A 689 36.41 14.21 10.26
CA GLY A 689 35.24 13.73 10.97
C GLY A 689 35.19 14.20 12.43
N ALA A 690 36.33 14.19 13.14
CA ALA A 690 36.41 14.64 14.51
C ALA A 690 36.07 16.14 14.66
N ALA A 691 36.56 16.97 13.75
CA ALA A 691 36.26 18.41 13.77
C ALA A 691 34.78 18.69 13.43
N PHE A 692 34.24 17.93 12.46
CA PHE A 692 32.88 18.10 11.98
C PHE A 692 31.83 17.65 13.01
N THR A 693 32.14 16.63 13.78
CA THR A 693 31.26 16.07 14.82
C THR A 693 31.53 16.62 16.23
N ALA A 694 32.36 17.65 16.36
CA ALA A 694 32.81 18.18 17.67
C ALA A 694 31.67 18.57 18.62
N ARG A 695 30.54 19.03 18.08
CA ARG A 695 29.34 19.42 18.86
C ARG A 695 28.33 18.33 19.05
N GLY A 696 28.61 17.10 18.59
CA GLY A 696 27.59 16.08 18.40
C GLY A 696 26.62 16.45 17.28
N GLY A 697 25.44 15.84 17.24
CA GLY A 697 24.40 16.12 16.24
C GLY A 697 23.96 14.89 15.48
N LEU A 698 23.48 15.09 14.26
CA LEU A 698 23.00 14.03 13.37
C LEU A 698 23.86 13.97 12.11
N LEU A 699 24.24 12.75 11.72
CA LEU A 699 24.84 12.47 10.42
C LEU A 699 23.87 11.61 9.61
N ALA A 700 23.66 11.92 8.35
CA ALA A 700 22.85 11.11 7.45
C ALA A 700 23.62 10.83 6.15
N TRP A 701 24.05 9.58 5.95
CA TRP A 701 24.52 9.10 4.64
C TRP A 701 23.31 8.74 3.80
N LEU A 702 23.22 9.31 2.62
CA LEU A 702 22.05 9.27 1.75
C LEU A 702 22.38 8.68 0.39
N ALA A 703 21.38 8.06 -0.24
CA ALA A 703 21.39 7.68 -1.64
C ALA A 703 20.17 8.32 -2.34
N PRO A 704 20.23 9.62 -2.71
CA PRO A 704 19.12 10.33 -3.35
C PRO A 704 18.64 9.61 -4.60
N GLY A 705 17.30 9.45 -4.74
CA GLY A 705 16.67 8.67 -5.80
C GLY A 705 16.36 7.23 -5.41
N GLN A 706 16.85 6.73 -4.26
CA GLN A 706 16.39 5.47 -3.67
C GLN A 706 15.23 5.73 -2.70
N GLU A 707 14.22 4.84 -2.74
CA GLU A 707 13.01 4.94 -1.91
C GLU A 707 13.28 5.27 -0.43
N PRO A 708 14.17 4.57 0.28
CA PRO A 708 14.40 4.84 1.70
C PRO A 708 14.95 6.25 1.98
N THR A 709 15.81 6.75 1.12
CA THR A 709 16.38 8.11 1.23
C THR A 709 15.32 9.18 0.94
N GLU A 710 14.47 8.96 -0.06
CA GLU A 710 13.38 9.87 -0.41
C GLU A 710 12.38 10.03 0.74
N HIS A 711 12.08 8.95 1.46
CA HIS A 711 11.26 8.99 2.66
C HIS A 711 11.91 9.78 3.79
N LEU A 712 13.17 9.47 4.12
CA LEU A 712 13.88 10.18 5.18
C LEU A 712 13.96 11.69 4.91
N LEU A 713 14.29 12.09 3.67
CA LEU A 713 14.36 13.50 3.28
C LEU A 713 13.00 14.22 3.42
N ARG A 714 11.89 13.54 3.13
CA ARG A 714 10.55 14.10 3.31
C ARG A 714 10.20 14.28 4.77
N GLU A 715 10.47 13.28 5.61
CA GLU A 715 10.30 13.45 7.06
C GLU A 715 11.12 14.62 7.59
N LEU A 716 12.40 14.72 7.22
CA LEU A 716 13.26 15.85 7.61
C LEU A 716 12.75 17.21 7.09
N LEU A 717 12.02 17.22 5.94
CA LEU A 717 11.35 18.43 5.47
C LEU A 717 10.19 18.86 6.38
N ASP A 718 9.51 17.92 7.02
CA ASP A 718 8.36 18.19 7.89
C ASP A 718 8.78 18.55 9.32
N GLU A 719 10.04 18.28 9.69
CA GLU A 719 10.58 18.55 11.02
C GLU A 719 11.13 19.99 11.18
N ASP A 720 11.13 20.47 12.42
CA ASP A 720 11.84 21.70 12.80
C ASP A 720 13.31 21.39 13.13
N LEU A 721 14.19 21.73 12.20
CA LEU A 721 15.63 21.49 12.32
C LEU A 721 16.40 22.69 12.92
N GLN A 722 15.72 23.74 13.41
CA GLN A 722 16.38 24.92 13.96
C GLN A 722 17.23 24.55 15.19
N GLY A 723 18.51 24.81 15.11
CA GLY A 723 19.48 24.54 16.20
C GLY A 723 19.85 23.06 16.35
N VAL A 724 19.48 22.20 15.39
CA VAL A 724 19.93 20.81 15.30
C VAL A 724 21.18 20.75 14.41
N PRO A 725 22.33 20.29 14.91
CA PRO A 725 23.51 20.09 14.08
C PRO A 725 23.33 18.86 13.20
N LEU A 726 22.69 19.03 12.05
CA LEU A 726 22.51 17.98 11.06
C LEU A 726 23.52 18.15 9.92
N THR A 727 24.09 17.04 9.44
CA THR A 727 24.93 17.00 8.26
C THR A 727 24.48 15.87 7.34
N LEU A 728 24.35 16.18 6.07
CA LEU A 728 24.05 15.21 5.04
C LEU A 728 25.33 14.81 4.28
N LEU A 729 25.47 13.52 4.00
CA LEU A 729 26.56 12.98 3.19
C LEU A 729 25.94 12.31 1.96
N VAL A 730 26.35 12.71 0.77
CA VAL A 730 25.85 12.21 -0.51
C VAL A 730 26.99 11.71 -1.38
N PRO A 731 26.76 10.73 -2.29
CA PRO A 731 27.84 10.13 -3.08
C PRO A 731 28.59 11.15 -3.98
N ASP A 732 27.87 12.09 -4.57
CA ASP A 732 28.41 13.05 -5.52
C ASP A 732 27.58 14.34 -5.61
N ALA A 733 28.08 15.34 -6.33
CA ALA A 733 27.36 16.60 -6.54
C ALA A 733 26.11 16.46 -7.44
N GLY A 734 25.99 15.41 -8.23
CA GLY A 734 24.81 15.10 -9.02
C GLY A 734 23.58 14.78 -8.16
N SER A 735 23.81 14.27 -6.94
CA SER A 735 22.79 14.02 -5.94
C SER A 735 21.93 15.24 -5.61
N LEU A 736 22.46 16.44 -5.73
CA LEU A 736 21.73 17.70 -5.50
C LEU A 736 20.69 18.01 -6.60
N ARG A 737 20.74 17.34 -7.73
CA ARG A 737 19.75 17.46 -8.81
C ARG A 737 18.46 16.70 -8.51
N ASN A 738 18.51 15.78 -7.53
CA ASN A 738 17.32 15.09 -7.06
C ASN A 738 16.32 16.12 -6.50
N GLU A 739 15.05 16.01 -6.86
CA GLU A 739 14.02 17.00 -6.51
C GLU A 739 13.81 17.14 -5.01
N THR A 740 13.73 16.03 -4.29
CA THR A 740 13.52 16.03 -2.83
C THR A 740 14.74 16.61 -2.11
N MET A 741 15.95 16.24 -2.56
CA MET A 741 17.19 16.79 -2.03
C MET A 741 17.31 18.29 -2.26
N ARG A 742 16.98 18.78 -3.45
CA ARG A 742 16.97 20.20 -3.79
C ARG A 742 16.00 20.96 -2.90
N ARG A 743 14.76 20.48 -2.76
CA ARG A 743 13.74 21.07 -1.88
C ARG A 743 14.21 21.12 -0.42
N PHE A 744 14.88 20.06 0.03
CA PHE A 744 15.45 20.04 1.38
C PHE A 744 16.52 21.14 1.57
N CYS A 745 17.47 21.25 0.66
CA CYS A 745 18.52 22.28 0.72
C CYS A 745 17.95 23.71 0.60
N GLU A 746 16.92 23.92 -0.22
CA GLU A 746 16.24 25.23 -0.33
C GLU A 746 15.55 25.63 0.99
N LYS A 747 14.91 24.68 1.69
CA LYS A 747 14.26 24.93 2.98
C LYS A 747 15.26 25.09 4.13
N ASN A 748 16.38 24.37 4.07
CA ASN A 748 17.39 24.28 5.14
C ASN A 748 18.78 24.63 4.62
N PRO A 749 19.03 25.91 4.21
CA PRO A 749 20.28 26.32 3.57
C PRO A 749 21.50 26.24 4.50
N ASP A 750 21.30 26.22 5.81
CA ASP A 750 22.36 26.14 6.82
C ASP A 750 22.79 24.70 7.11
N VAL A 751 22.10 23.69 6.58
CA VAL A 751 22.48 22.27 6.75
C VAL A 751 23.61 21.93 5.78
N PRO A 752 24.81 21.58 6.29
CA PRO A 752 25.94 21.23 5.43
C PRO A 752 25.68 19.93 4.68
N VAL A 753 26.06 19.95 3.40
CA VAL A 753 26.09 18.76 2.54
C VAL A 753 27.54 18.46 2.17
N LEU A 754 27.99 17.25 2.46
CA LEU A 754 29.32 16.76 2.14
C LEU A 754 29.25 15.71 1.04
N LEU A 755 30.28 15.61 0.26
CA LEU A 755 30.48 14.56 -0.73
C LEU A 755 31.24 13.39 -0.11
N ASP A 756 30.68 12.20 -0.15
CA ASP A 756 31.32 10.97 0.30
C ASP A 756 31.10 9.85 -0.74
N GLY A 757 31.97 9.81 -1.72
CA GLY A 757 31.91 8.84 -2.81
C GLY A 757 32.44 7.45 -2.43
N ASP A 758 32.97 7.25 -1.21
CA ASP A 758 33.43 5.94 -0.74
C ASP A 758 32.36 5.28 0.14
N ALA A 759 31.60 4.35 -0.44
CA ALA A 759 30.57 3.59 0.27
C ALA A 759 31.10 2.88 1.54
N ARG A 760 32.41 2.60 1.62
CA ARG A 760 33.03 1.98 2.80
C ARG A 760 32.98 2.86 4.04
N THR A 761 32.90 4.18 3.91
CA THR A 761 32.76 5.11 5.03
C THR A 761 31.46 4.85 5.78
N ALA A 762 30.33 4.83 5.06
CA ALA A 762 29.02 4.52 5.64
C ALA A 762 28.99 3.09 6.22
N GLU A 763 29.56 2.11 5.51
CA GLU A 763 29.64 0.72 5.99
C GLU A 763 30.43 0.59 7.29
N THR A 764 31.56 1.29 7.39
CA THR A 764 32.39 1.28 8.61
C THR A 764 31.66 1.93 9.76
N ALA A 765 31.05 3.09 9.52
CA ALA A 765 30.21 3.79 10.52
C ALA A 765 29.07 2.90 11.01
N ALA A 766 28.37 2.23 10.11
CA ALA A 766 27.30 1.30 10.46
C ALA A 766 27.80 0.13 11.34
N ARG A 767 28.92 -0.52 10.97
CA ARG A 767 29.52 -1.61 11.78
C ARG A 767 29.93 -1.14 13.17
N GLN A 768 30.54 0.03 13.30
CA GLN A 768 30.97 0.59 14.57
C GLN A 768 29.81 0.99 15.48
N THR A 769 28.66 1.29 14.90
CA THR A 769 27.44 1.68 15.61
C THR A 769 26.42 0.55 15.72
N PHE A 770 26.80 -0.68 15.33
CA PHE A 770 25.93 -1.87 15.30
C PHE A 770 24.69 -1.72 14.42
N ALA A 771 24.74 -0.81 13.44
CA ALA A 771 23.77 -0.72 12.36
C ALA A 771 24.18 -1.66 11.20
N GLU A 772 23.26 -1.88 10.25
CA GLU A 772 23.52 -2.79 9.13
C GLU A 772 24.42 -2.12 8.08
N ALA A 773 25.57 -2.71 7.82
CA ALA A 773 26.50 -2.22 6.82
C ALA A 773 25.96 -2.38 5.40
N GLY A 774 26.25 -1.42 4.53
CA GLY A 774 25.85 -1.44 3.12
C GLY A 774 24.39 -1.03 2.88
N LYS A 775 23.69 -0.49 3.88
CA LYS A 775 22.29 -0.07 3.77
C LYS A 775 22.14 1.42 4.06
N LEU A 776 21.59 2.15 3.08
CA LEU A 776 21.30 3.58 3.18
C LEU A 776 19.78 3.83 3.19
N PRO A 777 19.30 4.96 3.78
CA PRO A 777 20.11 5.94 4.50
C PRO A 777 20.68 5.36 5.80
N LEU A 778 21.89 5.81 6.19
CA LEU A 778 22.41 5.56 7.53
C LEU A 778 22.29 6.85 8.34
N LEU A 779 21.46 6.83 9.36
CA LEU A 779 21.28 7.95 10.27
C LEU A 779 21.95 7.67 11.60
N VAL A 780 22.85 8.55 12.03
CA VAL A 780 23.61 8.41 13.26
C VAL A 780 23.41 9.65 14.14
N VAL A 781 23.09 9.44 15.41
CA VAL A 781 22.95 10.49 16.41
C VAL A 781 24.18 10.48 17.32
N LEU A 782 24.89 11.60 17.40
CA LEU A 782 26.17 11.74 18.07
C LEU A 782 26.06 12.56 19.38
N ARG A 783 26.68 12.07 20.46
CA ARG A 783 26.82 12.79 21.72
C ARG A 783 27.93 13.87 21.69
N GLY A 784 28.94 13.67 20.87
CA GLY A 784 30.13 14.49 20.76
C GLY A 784 31.03 13.96 19.66
N PRO A 785 32.33 14.37 19.65
CA PRO A 785 33.24 13.97 18.57
C PRO A 785 33.26 12.45 18.39
N LEU A 786 32.90 11.97 17.20
CA LEU A 786 32.94 10.56 16.79
C LEU A 786 32.38 9.58 17.84
N THR A 787 31.38 10.02 18.62
CA THR A 787 30.73 9.17 19.63
C THR A 787 29.26 9.07 19.37
N ALA A 788 28.85 7.95 18.78
CA ALA A 788 27.45 7.65 18.45
C ALA A 788 26.68 7.17 19.68
N ALA A 789 25.48 7.70 19.87
CA ALA A 789 24.52 7.26 20.88
C ALA A 789 23.43 6.36 20.30
N TYR A 790 23.10 6.57 19.04
CA TYR A 790 22.08 5.84 18.31
C TYR A 790 22.43 5.81 16.82
N ALA A 791 22.13 4.72 16.14
CA ALA A 791 22.24 4.63 14.69
C ALA A 791 21.16 3.71 14.13
N VAL A 792 20.71 4.02 12.92
CA VAL A 792 19.77 3.19 12.17
C VAL A 792 20.13 3.19 10.70
N SER A 793 20.16 2.00 10.10
CA SER A 793 20.35 1.79 8.66
C SER A 793 19.02 1.49 7.99
N GLY A 794 18.85 2.01 6.79
CA GLY A 794 17.58 1.98 6.07
C GLY A 794 16.58 2.97 6.64
N TYR A 795 15.40 3.00 6.03
CA TYR A 795 14.32 3.89 6.45
C TYR A 795 13.24 3.11 7.19
N HIS A 796 12.70 3.74 8.21
CA HIS A 796 11.48 3.35 8.90
C HIS A 796 10.67 4.61 9.15
N VAL A 797 9.36 4.55 9.01
CA VAL A 797 8.48 5.71 9.25
C VAL A 797 8.72 6.27 10.65
N GLY A 798 8.95 7.59 10.73
CA GLY A 798 9.31 8.28 11.96
C GLY A 798 10.81 8.25 12.31
N SER A 799 11.69 7.80 11.40
CA SER A 799 13.15 7.78 11.63
C SER A 799 13.71 9.16 11.94
N ALA A 800 13.27 10.21 11.23
CA ALA A 800 13.68 11.58 11.47
C ALA A 800 13.22 12.06 12.85
N ALA A 801 11.93 11.94 13.15
CA ALA A 801 11.36 12.34 14.43
C ALA A 801 12.00 11.59 15.60
N LEU A 802 12.28 10.29 15.44
CA LEU A 802 12.96 9.49 16.47
C LEU A 802 14.40 9.95 16.71
N ALA A 803 15.17 10.20 15.66
CA ALA A 803 16.54 10.70 15.78
C ALA A 803 16.58 12.07 16.46
N LEU A 804 15.65 12.96 16.15
CA LEU A 804 15.50 14.27 16.80
C LEU A 804 15.12 14.11 18.28
N ARG A 805 14.20 13.23 18.63
CA ARG A 805 13.85 12.93 20.03
C ARG A 805 15.05 12.37 20.80
N VAL A 806 15.83 11.47 20.20
CA VAL A 806 17.07 10.94 20.79
C VAL A 806 18.07 12.08 21.02
N TRP A 807 18.26 12.94 20.03
CA TRP A 807 19.13 14.13 20.15
C TRP A 807 18.68 15.07 21.28
N GLN A 808 17.37 15.37 21.34
CA GLN A 808 16.80 16.23 22.40
C GLN A 808 16.95 15.62 23.79
N ALA A 809 16.75 14.30 23.93
CA ALA A 809 16.89 13.57 25.19
C ALA A 809 18.34 13.53 25.72
N MET A 810 19.35 13.78 24.88
CA MET A 810 20.76 13.83 25.25
C MET A 810 21.23 15.23 25.61
N ARG A 811 20.43 16.28 25.36
CA ARG A 811 20.76 17.62 25.78
C ARG A 811 20.66 17.74 27.30
N PRO A 812 21.60 18.37 27.98
CA PRO A 812 21.59 18.58 29.43
C PRO A 812 20.41 19.47 29.85
#